data_b1697dce537f6622a07e8d28cb570b9b
#
_entry.id   b1697dce537f6622a07e8d28cb570b9b
#
_cell.length_a   1.000
_cell.length_b   1.000
_cell.length_c   1.000
_cell.angle_alpha   90.00
_cell.angle_beta   90.00
_cell.angle_gamma   90.00
#
_symmetry.space_group_name_H-M   'P 1'
#
loop_
_entity.id
_entity.type
_entity.pdbx_description
1 polymer ?
#
loop_
_entity_poly.entity_id
_entity_poly.type
_entity_poly.pdbx_seq_one_letter_code
_entity_poly.pdbx_strand_id
1 'polypeptide(L)'
;TLMALIKAGVPVSVRAIYVCEPAAYSDDFTVIWGLGAGEGMFEGGWNGWENRSFQCAGSPSEGATWRWEKGGLTKGSLHGGNTIKSRTSCNGAMVFDSDFLENGGTDPSTGTCGVVNSAGLESPSIPIPPGLNGVSVRFSQRVAQFQSEFYLGYSTDNGATWDSIQINQDVKPFTAADPNPDNIVDNTRNFKLPNVEDASSVKLRFTINGNYYYWIIDDVMLIVPEDYNIALPLADNWFGGPTMVQNFHTQATTNVWMTDVQNNGALDATNVVLTVSVKDDAGAIIYQYQHEIGDIASGDTVQNIVNQGLTFVTPDLPGEYTIEYRVTMDSADYDNSDNVKTMPWVISNDIYGAGYDYSDAYSLNATAGGTDWLAAAIYRHENKDDFESFDKVRVGFYNQQASLVGLGLEMRVYEYSDDNGDQQISKSEITGGNGVPIAVADITIDSLNAAQIMDVELHDVDTYEPTSVTMKVGKSYIVGIRILNDINTESIFYMVDRSYNSYATEFAQTNLDPDLYRPSNLFQRTDDNKDFNITLERNRLGMPLAEIFMKPTIANKKPILASSTFSVFPTVAKDFVNLEFNLPANTTGTIEIMDIAGKVVYSEKSDTYYNQVKKINFGQVAAGTYIVKLTTGNGIVSKQFTVIK
;
A
#
# COMPACT_ATOMS: atom_id res chain seq x y z
N THR A 1 15.06 20.30 28.23
CA THR A 1 16.10 19.42 28.77
C THR A 1 15.96 19.33 30.28
N LEU A 2 16.30 18.19 30.94
CA LEU A 2 16.29 17.95 32.38
C LEU A 2 16.86 19.14 33.17
N MET A 3 17.92 19.76 32.68
CA MET A 3 18.53 20.95 33.28
C MET A 3 17.66 22.21 33.22
N ALA A 4 16.81 22.34 32.20
CA ALA A 4 15.88 23.47 32.11
C ALA A 4 14.73 23.31 33.13
N LEU A 5 14.22 22.12 33.33
CA LEU A 5 13.20 21.79 34.33
C LEU A 5 13.73 21.98 35.76
N ILE A 6 14.96 21.54 36.03
CA ILE A 6 15.62 21.78 37.32
C ILE A 6 15.80 23.29 37.59
N LYS A 7 16.18 24.07 36.59
CA LYS A 7 16.30 25.54 36.68
C LYS A 7 14.96 26.24 36.86
N ALA A 8 13.87 25.66 36.34
CA ALA A 8 12.51 26.17 36.50
C ALA A 8 11.86 25.78 37.86
N GLY A 9 12.56 25.04 38.73
CA GLY A 9 12.04 24.62 40.04
C GLY A 9 10.98 23.52 39.93
N VAL A 10 10.84 22.85 38.81
CA VAL A 10 9.94 21.71 38.65
C VAL A 10 10.53 20.53 39.44
N PRO A 11 9.75 19.86 40.29
CA PRO A 11 10.24 18.69 41.02
C PRO A 11 10.55 17.56 40.03
N VAL A 12 11.82 17.30 39.85
CA VAL A 12 12.30 16.22 38.98
C VAL A 12 12.77 15.07 39.86
N SER A 13 12.09 13.94 39.82
CA SER A 13 12.59 12.72 40.43
C SER A 13 13.38 11.91 39.42
N VAL A 14 14.69 11.86 39.60
CA VAL A 14 15.53 10.94 38.81
C VAL A 14 15.49 9.58 39.50
N ARG A 15 14.89 8.58 38.82
CA ARG A 15 14.98 7.17 39.25
C ARG A 15 15.90 6.43 38.29
N ALA A 16 16.66 5.49 38.82
CA ALA A 16 17.41 4.54 37.98
C ALA A 16 16.42 3.62 37.28
N ILE A 17 16.26 3.80 35.97
CA ILE A 17 15.51 2.88 35.10
C ILE A 17 16.45 1.75 34.75
N TYR A 18 16.03 0.51 35.00
CA TYR A 18 16.77 -0.65 34.56
C TYR A 18 16.54 -0.85 33.04
N VAL A 19 17.47 -0.44 32.23
CA VAL A 19 17.42 -0.55 30.77
C VAL A 19 18.01 -1.89 30.36
N CYS A 20 17.23 -2.73 29.71
CA CYS A 20 17.63 -4.08 29.29
C CYS A 20 18.50 -4.08 28.04
N GLU A 21 18.27 -3.11 27.15
CA GLU A 21 19.13 -2.87 25.98
C GLU A 21 19.46 -1.36 25.91
N PRO A 22 20.69 -0.98 25.59
CA PRO A 22 21.04 0.41 25.36
C PRO A 22 20.51 0.84 23.99
N ALA A 23 19.21 1.03 23.87
CA ALA A 23 18.67 1.68 22.69
C ALA A 23 19.12 3.13 22.68
N ALA A 24 19.69 3.59 21.58
CA ALA A 24 19.97 4.99 21.35
C ALA A 24 18.63 5.74 21.20
N TYR A 25 18.05 6.15 22.32
CA TYR A 25 16.92 7.07 22.36
C TYR A 25 17.47 8.48 22.53
N SER A 26 17.21 9.34 21.56
CA SER A 26 17.18 10.77 21.81
C SER A 26 15.83 11.07 22.45
N ASP A 27 15.78 11.16 23.80
CA ASP A 27 14.57 11.57 24.53
C ASP A 27 14.41 13.09 24.39
N ASP A 28 14.02 13.57 23.22
CA ASP A 28 13.82 15.01 22.94
C ASP A 28 12.40 15.48 23.28
N PHE A 29 11.55 14.62 23.84
CA PHE A 29 10.17 14.93 24.22
C PHE A 29 10.00 15.13 25.74
N THR A 30 8.99 15.91 26.14
CA THR A 30 8.63 16.15 27.55
C THR A 30 7.66 15.09 28.05
N VAL A 31 8.08 14.27 29.01
CA VAL A 31 7.22 13.23 29.62
C VAL A 31 6.35 13.83 30.70
N ILE A 32 5.04 13.62 30.60
CA ILE A 32 4.02 13.99 31.59
C ILE A 32 3.91 12.88 32.66
N TRP A 33 3.89 11.60 32.20
CA TRP A 33 3.69 10.44 33.04
C TRP A 33 4.26 9.19 32.37
N GLY A 34 4.58 8.15 33.16
CA GLY A 34 5.00 6.85 32.63
C GLY A 34 6.43 6.46 32.96
N LEU A 35 7.26 7.37 33.45
CA LEU A 35 8.65 7.09 33.86
C LEU A 35 8.81 6.62 35.32
N GLY A 36 7.74 6.66 36.10
CA GLY A 36 7.77 6.23 37.49
C GLY A 36 7.67 4.71 37.66
N ALA A 37 8.33 4.16 38.69
CA ALA A 37 8.09 2.79 39.09
C ALA A 37 6.59 2.62 39.41
N GLY A 38 5.95 1.63 38.80
CA GLY A 38 4.53 1.43 38.99
C GLY A 38 3.61 2.24 38.07
N GLU A 39 4.14 2.83 37.03
CA GLU A 39 3.37 3.54 35.99
C GLU A 39 3.26 2.69 34.70
N GLY A 40 3.68 3.24 33.56
CA GLY A 40 3.56 2.60 32.25
C GLY A 40 4.65 1.59 31.89
N MET A 41 5.66 1.41 32.76
CA MET A 41 6.77 0.47 32.52
C MET A 41 6.53 -0.94 33.07
N PHE A 42 5.39 -1.20 33.66
CA PHE A 42 4.95 -2.50 34.20
C PHE A 42 5.99 -3.20 35.11
N GLU A 43 6.81 -2.45 35.81
CA GLU A 43 7.86 -2.99 36.66
C GLU A 43 7.31 -3.91 37.77
N GLY A 44 7.52 -5.22 37.57
CA GLY A 44 7.12 -6.26 38.52
C GLY A 44 5.62 -6.52 38.66
N GLY A 45 4.77 -6.00 37.76
CA GLY A 45 3.34 -6.28 37.79
C GLY A 45 2.43 -5.29 37.09
N TRP A 46 1.17 -5.33 37.42
CA TRP A 46 0.10 -4.53 36.82
C TRP A 46 0.13 -3.03 37.17
N ASN A 47 0.71 -2.69 38.26
CA ASN A 47 0.93 -1.30 38.69
C ASN A 47 -0.34 -0.40 38.66
N GLY A 48 -1.48 -0.92 39.06
CA GLY A 48 -2.75 -0.22 39.04
C GLY A 48 -3.51 -0.24 37.74
N TRP A 49 -2.95 -0.88 36.70
CA TRP A 49 -3.71 -1.19 35.50
C TRP A 49 -4.71 -2.30 35.76
N GLU A 50 -5.81 -2.31 35.00
CA GLU A 50 -6.91 -3.25 35.19
C GLU A 50 -7.28 -3.94 33.85
N ASN A 51 -7.68 -5.21 33.95
CA ASN A 51 -8.25 -5.94 32.81
C ASN A 51 -9.75 -5.68 32.68
N ARG A 52 -10.21 -5.44 31.45
CA ARG A 52 -11.63 -5.42 31.08
C ARG A 52 -11.89 -6.45 30.01
N SER A 53 -12.52 -7.55 30.37
CA SER A 53 -12.98 -8.53 29.39
C SER A 53 -14.25 -8.06 28.70
N PHE A 54 -14.29 -8.08 27.37
CA PHE A 54 -15.48 -7.74 26.59
C PHE A 54 -16.10 -8.96 25.95
N GLN A 55 -15.30 -9.90 25.47
CA GLN A 55 -15.76 -11.10 24.80
C GLN A 55 -14.82 -12.28 25.01
N CYS A 56 -15.41 -13.45 25.23
CA CYS A 56 -14.72 -14.73 25.30
C CYS A 56 -15.69 -15.80 24.80
N ALA A 57 -15.53 -16.28 23.56
CA ALA A 57 -16.46 -17.20 22.95
C ALA A 57 -16.57 -18.51 23.75
N GLY A 58 -17.80 -18.95 24.02
CA GLY A 58 -18.08 -20.17 24.78
C GLY A 58 -17.97 -20.05 26.30
N SER A 59 -17.63 -18.88 26.83
CA SER A 59 -17.49 -18.61 28.28
C SER A 59 -18.08 -17.25 28.65
N PRO A 60 -18.35 -16.98 29.94
CA PRO A 60 -18.69 -15.65 30.38
C PRO A 60 -17.64 -14.64 29.93
N SER A 61 -18.04 -13.37 29.75
CA SER A 61 -17.19 -12.26 29.32
C SER A 61 -15.94 -12.02 30.18
N GLU A 62 -15.83 -12.69 31.31
CA GLU A 62 -14.73 -12.55 32.28
C GLU A 62 -13.47 -13.35 31.90
N GLY A 63 -13.51 -14.17 30.85
CA GLY A 63 -12.40 -15.08 30.48
C GLY A 63 -11.26 -14.44 29.66
N ALA A 64 -11.53 -13.41 28.86
CA ALA A 64 -10.48 -12.77 28.07
C ALA A 64 -9.65 -11.82 28.95
N THR A 65 -8.34 -12.05 29.03
CA THR A 65 -7.51 -11.30 29.97
C THR A 65 -6.14 -11.00 29.41
N TRP A 66 -5.69 -9.76 29.65
CA TRP A 66 -4.30 -9.39 29.60
C TRP A 66 -3.52 -10.09 30.72
N ARG A 67 -2.26 -10.28 30.52
CA ARG A 67 -1.35 -10.87 31.52
C ARG A 67 -0.09 -10.05 31.62
N TRP A 68 0.40 -9.90 32.84
CA TRP A 68 1.75 -9.44 33.04
C TRP A 68 2.72 -10.61 32.86
N GLU A 69 3.74 -10.44 32.02
CA GLU A 69 4.76 -11.45 31.78
C GLU A 69 6.15 -10.82 31.74
N LYS A 70 7.11 -11.48 32.33
CA LYS A 70 8.50 -11.04 32.27
C LYS A 70 8.99 -11.12 30.81
N GLY A 71 9.52 -10.01 30.27
CA GLY A 71 9.91 -9.90 28.88
C GLY A 71 8.76 -9.97 27.89
N GLY A 72 7.50 -9.87 28.33
CA GLY A 72 6.32 -9.96 27.48
C GLY A 72 6.14 -11.31 26.79
N LEU A 73 6.47 -12.42 27.47
CA LEU A 73 6.51 -13.76 26.88
C LEU A 73 5.12 -14.26 26.48
N THR A 74 4.94 -14.58 25.19
CA THR A 74 3.74 -15.27 24.67
C THR A 74 3.82 -16.77 24.95
N LYS A 75 2.63 -17.42 25.10
CA LYS A 75 2.50 -18.81 25.52
C LYS A 75 1.59 -19.64 24.65
N GLY A 76 1.00 -19.06 23.60
CA GLY A 76 0.14 -19.78 22.66
C GLY A 76 0.88 -20.91 21.93
N SER A 77 0.13 -21.89 21.41
CA SER A 77 0.74 -23.04 20.72
C SER A 77 1.30 -22.69 19.34
N LEU A 78 0.73 -21.68 18.68
CA LEU A 78 1.16 -21.24 17.35
C LEU A 78 2.31 -20.23 17.44
N HIS A 79 2.26 -19.32 18.41
CA HIS A 79 3.20 -18.21 18.55
C HIS A 79 3.74 -18.04 19.97
N GLY A 80 3.96 -19.12 20.68
CA GLY A 80 4.65 -19.10 21.96
C GLY A 80 6.12 -18.73 21.83
N GLY A 81 6.69 -18.13 22.90
CA GLY A 81 8.10 -17.80 22.97
C GLY A 81 8.49 -16.44 22.38
N ASN A 82 7.53 -15.64 21.89
CA ASN A 82 7.82 -14.27 21.47
C ASN A 82 7.97 -13.34 22.67
N THR A 83 8.85 -12.35 22.56
CA THR A 83 9.14 -11.33 23.58
C THR A 83 9.26 -9.97 22.91
N ILE A 84 8.86 -8.91 23.61
CA ILE A 84 9.01 -7.53 23.14
C ILE A 84 10.47 -7.06 23.30
N LYS A 85 10.91 -6.15 22.41
CA LYS A 85 12.19 -5.45 22.47
C LYS A 85 12.02 -4.02 22.97
N SER A 86 11.22 -3.83 24.02
CA SER A 86 11.08 -2.54 24.68
C SER A 86 12.29 -2.22 25.56
N ARG A 87 12.41 -0.97 25.93
CA ARG A 87 13.52 -0.45 26.74
C ARG A 87 13.59 -1.10 28.12
N THR A 88 12.42 -1.41 28.69
CA THR A 88 12.29 -1.99 30.04
C THR A 88 11.72 -3.42 30.06
N SER A 89 11.72 -4.11 28.94
CA SER A 89 11.11 -5.44 28.79
C SER A 89 11.59 -6.48 29.82
N CYS A 90 12.81 -6.36 30.33
CA CYS A 90 13.33 -7.26 31.36
C CYS A 90 12.63 -7.12 32.72
N ASN A 91 11.94 -6.00 32.99
CA ASN A 91 11.18 -5.80 34.21
C ASN A 91 9.72 -6.26 34.11
N GLY A 92 9.25 -6.54 32.88
CA GLY A 92 7.92 -7.07 32.55
C GLY A 92 7.17 -6.22 31.54
N ALA A 93 6.18 -6.81 30.90
CA ALA A 93 5.28 -6.16 29.93
C ALA A 93 3.88 -6.76 30.03
N MET A 94 2.89 -6.07 29.46
CA MET A 94 1.51 -6.55 29.37
C MET A 94 1.29 -7.29 28.06
N VAL A 95 0.73 -8.48 28.15
CA VAL A 95 0.50 -9.38 27.01
C VAL A 95 -0.98 -9.73 26.89
N PHE A 96 -1.58 -9.41 25.77
CA PHE A 96 -2.79 -10.08 25.33
C PHE A 96 -2.40 -11.17 24.32
N ASP A 97 -2.58 -12.42 24.71
CA ASP A 97 -2.19 -13.59 23.96
C ASP A 97 -3.46 -14.36 23.55
N SER A 98 -4.05 -13.94 22.43
CA SER A 98 -5.27 -14.51 21.90
C SER A 98 -5.08 -15.99 21.56
N ASP A 99 -3.92 -16.34 21.01
CA ASP A 99 -3.54 -17.71 20.72
C ASP A 99 -3.56 -18.58 22.00
N PHE A 100 -2.97 -18.12 23.09
CA PHE A 100 -3.01 -18.84 24.37
C PHE A 100 -4.42 -18.93 24.96
N LEU A 101 -5.23 -17.87 24.85
CA LEU A 101 -6.61 -17.88 25.33
C LEU A 101 -7.45 -18.91 24.58
N GLU A 102 -7.13 -19.19 23.35
CA GLU A 102 -7.79 -20.19 22.50
C GLU A 102 -7.31 -21.63 22.77
N ASN A 103 -6.00 -21.85 22.84
CA ASN A 103 -5.42 -23.19 22.80
C ASN A 103 -4.73 -23.60 24.11
N GLY A 104 -4.57 -22.71 25.08
CA GLY A 104 -3.92 -23.01 26.36
C GLY A 104 -2.45 -23.38 26.25
N GLY A 105 -1.79 -23.08 25.12
CA GLY A 105 -0.40 -23.44 24.83
C GLY A 105 -0.24 -24.89 24.34
N THR A 106 -1.33 -25.57 24.05
CA THR A 106 -1.35 -26.96 23.55
C THR A 106 -2.33 -27.10 22.39
N ASP A 107 -2.01 -27.95 21.42
CA ASP A 107 -2.89 -28.32 20.34
C ASP A 107 -3.42 -29.75 20.55
N PRO A 108 -4.73 -30.05 20.42
CA PRO A 108 -5.85 -29.16 20.06
C PRO A 108 -6.36 -28.33 21.24
N SER A 109 -7.04 -27.26 20.92
CA SER A 109 -7.44 -26.15 21.79
C SER A 109 -8.02 -26.56 23.17
N THR A 110 -7.34 -26.16 24.23
CA THR A 110 -7.77 -26.31 25.63
C THR A 110 -7.83 -24.94 26.33
N GLY A 111 -7.89 -23.87 25.55
CA GLY A 111 -7.90 -22.51 26.08
C GLY A 111 -9.18 -22.15 26.82
N THR A 112 -9.15 -21.02 27.51
CA THR A 112 -10.28 -20.53 28.29
C THR A 112 -11.30 -19.78 27.45
N CYS A 113 -10.93 -19.29 26.27
CA CYS A 113 -11.79 -18.62 25.32
C CYS A 113 -11.83 -19.39 23.99
N GLY A 114 -12.88 -19.21 23.21
CA GLY A 114 -12.89 -19.64 21.81
C GLY A 114 -12.25 -18.61 20.88
N VAL A 115 -12.44 -18.83 19.58
CA VAL A 115 -11.77 -18.10 18.48
C VAL A 115 -11.97 -16.59 18.52
N VAL A 116 -13.06 -16.08 19.10
CA VAL A 116 -13.29 -14.64 19.24
C VAL A 116 -13.12 -14.23 20.69
N ASN A 117 -12.11 -13.43 20.96
CA ASN A 117 -11.84 -12.90 22.29
C ASN A 117 -11.46 -11.41 22.23
N SER A 118 -11.86 -10.65 23.24
CA SER A 118 -11.65 -9.22 23.31
C SER A 118 -11.49 -8.74 24.75
N ALA A 119 -10.49 -7.93 25.00
CA ALA A 119 -10.31 -7.27 26.29
C ALA A 119 -9.58 -5.94 26.16
N GLY A 120 -9.84 -5.05 27.12
CA GLY A 120 -9.14 -3.79 27.32
C GLY A 120 -8.16 -3.86 28.49
N LEU A 121 -7.01 -3.25 28.34
CA LEU A 121 -6.05 -2.93 29.39
C LEU A 121 -6.25 -1.47 29.79
N GLU A 122 -6.82 -1.22 30.97
CA GLU A 122 -7.14 0.13 31.45
C GLU A 122 -6.09 0.66 32.41
N SER A 123 -5.64 1.90 32.19
CA SER A 123 -4.72 2.58 33.08
C SER A 123 -5.42 3.06 34.37
N PRO A 124 -4.67 3.34 35.45
CA PRO A 124 -5.16 4.23 36.49
C PRO A 124 -5.50 5.61 35.88
N SER A 125 -6.20 6.45 36.65
CA SER A 125 -6.42 7.85 36.29
C SER A 125 -5.09 8.61 36.34
N ILE A 126 -4.69 9.19 35.22
CA ILE A 126 -3.40 9.87 35.03
C ILE A 126 -3.65 11.38 35.06
N PRO A 127 -3.05 12.13 35.99
CA PRO A 127 -3.22 13.57 36.10
C PRO A 127 -2.56 14.28 34.92
N ILE A 128 -3.24 15.29 34.37
CA ILE A 128 -2.73 16.17 33.31
C ILE A 128 -2.41 17.54 33.87
N PRO A 129 -1.16 18.01 33.73
CA PRO A 129 -0.80 19.38 34.11
C PRO A 129 -1.58 20.41 33.25
N PRO A 130 -2.02 21.52 33.84
CA PRO A 130 -2.72 22.55 33.09
C PRO A 130 -1.75 23.33 32.17
N GLY A 131 -2.28 23.84 31.06
CA GLY A 131 -1.55 24.74 30.15
C GLY A 131 -0.65 24.03 29.15
N LEU A 132 -0.95 22.78 28.84
CA LEU A 132 -0.30 22.03 27.75
C LEU A 132 -0.95 22.38 26.41
N ASN A 133 -0.16 22.36 25.33
CA ASN A 133 -0.65 22.53 23.97
C ASN A 133 -1.27 21.24 23.38
N GLY A 134 -1.04 20.11 24.04
CA GLY A 134 -1.57 18.80 23.66
C GLY A 134 -1.02 17.69 24.55
N VAL A 135 -1.59 16.51 24.39
CA VAL A 135 -1.16 15.28 25.08
C VAL A 135 -1.10 14.15 24.09
N SER A 136 0.01 13.41 24.07
CA SER A 136 0.16 12.19 23.26
C SER A 136 0.48 10.98 24.14
N VAL A 137 0.04 9.81 23.67
CA VAL A 137 0.42 8.51 24.23
C VAL A 137 1.55 7.93 23.40
N ARG A 138 2.67 7.64 24.03
CA ARG A 138 3.79 6.91 23.44
C ARG A 138 3.93 5.57 24.13
N PHE A 139 4.11 4.49 23.37
CA PHE A 139 4.29 3.15 23.94
C PHE A 139 5.11 2.26 23.01
N SER A 140 5.80 1.30 23.59
CA SER A 140 6.45 0.21 22.85
C SER A 140 5.47 -0.93 22.67
N GLN A 141 5.45 -1.54 21.50
CA GLN A 141 4.61 -2.69 21.23
C GLN A 141 5.36 -3.77 20.43
N ARG A 142 4.91 -5.01 20.65
CA ARG A 142 5.12 -6.10 19.68
C ARG A 142 3.78 -6.72 19.36
N VAL A 143 3.46 -6.76 18.09
CA VAL A 143 2.15 -7.18 17.61
C VAL A 143 2.28 -8.13 16.44
N ALA A 144 1.52 -9.22 16.50
CA ALA A 144 1.22 -10.08 15.37
C ALA A 144 -0.31 -10.23 15.31
N GLN A 145 -0.88 -10.09 14.13
CA GLN A 145 -2.33 -10.14 13.95
C GLN A 145 -2.72 -11.02 12.76
N PHE A 146 -3.94 -11.53 12.79
CA PHE A 146 -4.57 -12.22 11.65
C PHE A 146 -5.91 -11.58 11.29
N GLN A 147 -6.85 -11.61 12.22
CA GLN A 147 -8.18 -11.02 12.07
C GLN A 147 -8.50 -10.20 13.32
N SER A 148 -7.61 -9.29 13.68
CA SER A 148 -7.73 -8.52 14.90
C SER A 148 -7.80 -7.02 14.60
N GLU A 149 -8.53 -6.30 15.45
CA GLU A 149 -8.58 -4.85 15.46
C GLU A 149 -8.02 -4.34 16.78
N PHE A 150 -7.32 -3.22 16.72
CA PHE A 150 -6.62 -2.64 17.87
C PHE A 150 -7.08 -1.21 18.08
N TYR A 151 -7.37 -0.84 19.31
CA TYR A 151 -7.85 0.50 19.65
C TYR A 151 -7.10 1.07 20.83
N LEU A 152 -6.75 2.35 20.74
CA LEU A 152 -6.34 3.18 21.85
C LEU A 152 -7.54 4.01 22.30
N GLY A 153 -8.17 3.62 23.40
CA GLY A 153 -9.24 4.36 24.04
C GLY A 153 -8.70 5.36 25.05
N TYR A 154 -9.39 6.47 25.22
CA TYR A 154 -9.11 7.45 26.28
C TYR A 154 -10.38 8.03 26.86
N SER A 155 -10.33 8.42 28.13
CA SER A 155 -11.46 8.95 28.88
C SER A 155 -11.02 10.08 29.79
N THR A 156 -11.68 11.22 29.73
CA THR A 156 -11.45 12.39 30.59
C THR A 156 -12.41 12.47 31.77
N ASP A 157 -13.36 11.55 31.88
CA ASP A 157 -14.38 11.47 32.92
C ASP A 157 -14.23 10.22 33.83
N ASN A 158 -13.00 9.76 33.98
CA ASN A 158 -12.63 8.60 34.81
C ASN A 158 -13.26 7.27 34.33
N GLY A 159 -13.46 7.11 33.05
CA GLY A 159 -13.95 5.89 32.43
C GLY A 159 -15.48 5.79 32.29
N ALA A 160 -16.21 6.89 32.52
CA ALA A 160 -17.65 6.92 32.29
C ALA A 160 -17.99 6.92 30.80
N THR A 161 -17.24 7.69 30.01
CA THR A 161 -17.30 7.66 28.53
C THR A 161 -15.90 7.47 27.95
N TRP A 162 -15.84 6.95 26.72
CA TRP A 162 -14.59 6.63 26.06
C TRP A 162 -14.64 7.07 24.59
N ASP A 163 -13.63 7.82 24.21
CA ASP A 163 -13.26 8.00 22.80
C ASP A 163 -12.19 6.99 22.42
N SER A 164 -12.01 6.71 21.14
CA SER A 164 -11.04 5.72 20.68
C SER A 164 -10.46 6.03 19.33
N ILE A 165 -9.18 5.70 19.17
CA ILE A 165 -8.42 5.75 17.91
C ILE A 165 -8.17 4.30 17.49
N GLN A 166 -8.54 3.92 16.27
CA GLN A 166 -8.13 2.62 15.74
C GLN A 166 -6.66 2.70 15.34
N ILE A 167 -5.86 1.73 15.79
CA ILE A 167 -4.41 1.70 15.59
C ILE A 167 -3.99 0.37 14.98
N ASN A 168 -2.73 0.26 14.54
CA ASN A 168 -2.15 -0.96 13.96
C ASN A 168 -2.84 -1.46 12.66
N GLN A 169 -3.49 -0.58 11.93
CA GLN A 169 -4.10 -0.91 10.63
C GLN A 169 -3.02 -1.18 9.56
N ASP A 170 -1.81 -0.66 9.76
CA ASP A 170 -0.60 -0.89 8.96
C ASP A 170 0.07 -2.25 9.22
N VAL A 171 -0.31 -2.97 10.28
CA VAL A 171 0.26 -4.27 10.60
C VAL A 171 -0.34 -5.32 9.67
N LYS A 172 0.49 -5.91 8.83
CA LYS A 172 0.07 -6.99 7.92
C LYS A 172 -0.37 -8.23 8.71
N PRO A 173 -1.40 -8.96 8.23
CA PRO A 173 -1.77 -10.23 8.85
C PRO A 173 -0.62 -11.23 8.79
N PHE A 174 -0.25 -11.76 9.95
CA PHE A 174 0.70 -12.88 10.04
C PHE A 174 -0.07 -14.20 9.93
N THR A 175 0.24 -15.00 8.94
CA THR A 175 -0.44 -16.27 8.70
C THR A 175 0.57 -17.41 8.59
N ALA A 176 0.13 -18.66 8.75
CA ALA A 176 0.98 -19.81 8.44
C ALA A 176 1.38 -19.84 6.95
N ALA A 177 0.61 -19.15 6.12
CA ALA A 177 0.81 -18.97 4.69
C ALA A 177 1.83 -17.89 4.36
N ASP A 178 1.85 -16.86 5.16
CA ASP A 178 2.81 -15.76 5.08
C ASP A 178 3.52 -15.65 6.44
N PRO A 179 4.50 -16.51 6.69
CA PRO A 179 5.27 -16.50 7.93
C PRO A 179 6.38 -15.44 7.89
N ASN A 180 6.24 -14.40 7.06
CA ASN A 180 7.24 -13.35 6.98
C ASN A 180 7.41 -12.70 8.36
N PRO A 181 8.61 -12.78 8.97
CA PRO A 181 8.86 -12.18 10.28
C PRO A 181 8.62 -10.66 10.30
N ASP A 182 8.64 -9.98 9.16
CA ASP A 182 8.35 -8.56 9.03
C ASP A 182 6.87 -8.22 9.28
N ASN A 183 5.98 -9.22 9.20
CA ASN A 183 4.57 -9.07 9.60
C ASN A 183 4.40 -9.04 11.13
N ILE A 184 5.44 -9.33 11.89
CA ILE A 184 5.48 -9.15 13.34
C ILE A 184 6.16 -7.82 13.61
N VAL A 185 5.38 -6.82 13.96
CA VAL A 185 5.87 -5.47 14.21
C VAL A 185 6.35 -5.33 15.64
N ASP A 186 7.58 -4.85 15.83
CA ASP A 186 8.19 -4.56 17.14
C ASP A 186 8.73 -3.12 17.09
N ASN A 187 7.92 -2.17 17.55
CA ASN A 187 8.21 -0.75 17.39
C ASN A 187 7.64 0.09 18.54
N THR A 188 7.96 1.39 18.50
CA THR A 188 7.33 2.39 19.33
C THR A 188 6.28 3.15 18.54
N ARG A 189 5.13 3.39 19.15
CA ARG A 189 4.02 4.17 18.58
C ARG A 189 3.80 5.45 19.37
N ASN A 190 3.31 6.46 18.67
CA ASN A 190 2.94 7.74 19.25
C ASN A 190 1.60 8.19 18.65
N PHE A 191 0.62 8.52 19.51
CA PHE A 191 -0.70 8.96 19.11
C PHE A 191 -1.12 10.16 19.92
N LYS A 192 -1.47 11.26 19.28
CA LYS A 192 -2.08 12.40 19.93
C LYS A 192 -3.49 12.04 20.43
N LEU A 193 -3.82 12.50 21.65
CA LEU A 193 -5.17 12.36 22.20
C LEU A 193 -5.93 13.67 21.95
N PRO A 194 -6.96 13.66 21.09
CA PRO A 194 -7.76 14.87 20.81
C PRO A 194 -8.48 15.39 22.07
N ASN A 195 -8.45 16.71 22.28
CA ASN A 195 -9.21 17.42 23.33
C ASN A 195 -8.94 16.97 24.77
N VAL A 196 -7.73 16.51 25.07
CA VAL A 196 -7.35 16.02 26.40
C VAL A 196 -6.55 17.07 27.19
N GLU A 197 -5.96 18.06 26.54
CA GLU A 197 -5.10 19.08 27.11
C GLU A 197 -5.77 19.95 28.20
N ASP A 198 -7.08 20.13 28.10
CA ASP A 198 -7.89 20.89 29.07
C ASP A 198 -8.45 20.01 30.23
N ALA A 199 -8.28 18.69 30.13
CA ALA A 199 -8.75 17.77 31.16
C ALA A 199 -7.81 17.77 32.40
N SER A 200 -8.37 17.53 33.56
CA SER A 200 -7.58 17.39 34.80
C SER A 200 -6.90 16.01 34.90
N SER A 201 -7.42 15.03 34.19
CA SER A 201 -6.86 13.67 34.15
C SER A 201 -7.39 12.91 32.93
N VAL A 202 -6.68 11.85 32.56
CA VAL A 202 -7.08 10.91 31.53
C VAL A 202 -6.90 9.46 32.00
N LYS A 203 -7.77 8.56 31.56
CA LYS A 203 -7.55 7.11 31.58
C LYS A 203 -7.32 6.61 30.17
N LEU A 204 -6.41 5.67 30.01
CA LEU A 204 -6.13 4.99 28.74
C LEU A 204 -6.74 3.59 28.74
N ARG A 205 -7.09 3.10 27.56
CA ARG A 205 -7.52 1.72 27.34
C ARG A 205 -6.94 1.18 26.05
N PHE A 206 -6.08 0.17 26.13
CA PHE A 206 -5.64 -0.59 24.97
C PHE A 206 -6.57 -1.76 24.76
N THR A 207 -7.34 -1.74 23.67
CA THR A 207 -8.34 -2.77 23.36
C THR A 207 -7.94 -3.57 22.15
N ILE A 208 -8.01 -4.88 22.25
CA ILE A 208 -7.91 -5.80 21.13
C ILE A 208 -9.24 -6.52 20.95
N ASN A 209 -9.73 -6.54 19.71
CA ASN A 209 -10.85 -7.36 19.26
C ASN A 209 -10.31 -8.35 18.25
N GLY A 210 -10.29 -9.64 18.54
CA GLY A 210 -9.74 -10.49 17.51
C GLY A 210 -9.61 -11.95 17.77
N ASN A 211 -8.97 -12.57 16.78
CA ASN A 211 -8.69 -13.97 16.65
C ASN A 211 -7.19 -14.16 16.50
N TYR A 212 -6.63 -15.14 17.20
CA TYR A 212 -5.26 -15.58 17.06
C TYR A 212 -4.21 -14.54 17.38
N TYR A 213 -2.97 -14.99 17.58
CA TYR A 213 -1.77 -14.19 17.80
C TYR A 213 -1.81 -13.35 19.08
N TYR A 214 -1.15 -12.19 19.08
CA TYR A 214 -0.91 -11.49 20.34
C TYR A 214 -0.64 -10.00 20.14
N TRP A 215 -0.79 -9.27 21.23
CA TRP A 215 -0.35 -7.90 21.39
C TRP A 215 0.39 -7.74 22.72
N ILE A 216 1.62 -7.26 22.66
CA ILE A 216 2.46 -6.98 23.82
C ILE A 216 2.66 -5.48 23.89
N ILE A 217 2.49 -4.89 25.06
CA ILE A 217 2.62 -3.45 25.32
C ILE A 217 3.55 -3.22 26.50
N ASP A 218 4.44 -2.24 26.35
CA ASP A 218 5.37 -1.79 27.38
C ASP A 218 5.72 -0.31 27.21
N ASP A 219 6.42 0.27 28.18
CA ASP A 219 6.90 1.65 28.14
C ASP A 219 5.83 2.68 27.77
N VAL A 220 4.63 2.56 28.37
CA VAL A 220 3.53 3.49 28.11
C VAL A 220 3.78 4.82 28.80
N MET A 221 3.80 5.89 28.03
CA MET A 221 4.05 7.25 28.51
C MET A 221 2.98 8.21 27.99
N LEU A 222 2.61 9.20 28.80
CA LEU A 222 2.03 10.43 28.33
C LEU A 222 3.13 11.46 28.12
N ILE A 223 3.14 12.07 26.96
CA ILE A 223 4.13 13.07 26.55
C ILE A 223 3.44 14.34 26.07
N VAL A 224 4.14 15.45 26.12
CA VAL A 224 3.75 16.65 25.39
C VAL A 224 4.19 16.46 23.93
N PRO A 225 3.28 16.46 22.95
CA PRO A 225 3.66 16.38 21.55
C PRO A 225 4.48 17.62 21.14
N GLU A 226 5.28 17.48 20.08
CA GLU A 226 5.97 18.61 19.48
C GLU A 226 4.97 19.63 18.91
N ASP A 227 5.36 20.90 18.85
CA ASP A 227 4.46 21.95 18.41
C ASP A 227 3.93 21.70 16.98
N TYR A 228 4.79 21.29 16.06
CA TYR A 228 4.45 21.08 14.66
C TYR A 228 4.95 19.73 14.17
N ASN A 229 4.05 18.88 13.72
CA ASN A 229 4.35 17.60 13.07
C ASN A 229 3.18 17.18 12.18
N ILE A 230 3.37 17.27 10.87
CA ILE A 230 2.40 16.88 9.84
C ILE A 230 2.94 15.63 9.14
N ALA A 231 2.08 14.69 8.86
CA ALA A 231 2.49 13.38 8.34
C ALA A 231 1.57 12.87 7.23
N LEU A 232 2.14 12.05 6.38
CA LEU A 232 1.40 11.13 5.52
C LEU A 232 1.20 9.83 6.32
N PRO A 233 -0.03 9.48 6.76
CA PRO A 233 -0.25 8.33 7.62
C PRO A 233 0.28 7.04 6.98
N LEU A 234 1.07 6.27 7.71
CA LEU A 234 1.57 4.97 7.28
C LEU A 234 0.52 3.88 7.45
N ALA A 235 -0.38 4.05 8.41
CA ALA A 235 -1.52 3.18 8.63
C ALA A 235 -2.61 3.49 7.61
N ASP A 236 -3.25 2.45 7.06
CA ASP A 236 -4.28 2.59 6.00
C ASP A 236 -3.80 3.39 4.79
N ASN A 237 -2.67 3.05 4.25
CA ASN A 237 -2.03 3.69 3.11
C ASN A 237 -2.99 4.03 1.96
N TRP A 238 -3.80 5.04 2.16
CA TRP A 238 -4.69 5.60 1.17
C TRP A 238 -3.89 6.47 0.19
N PHE A 239 -3.04 5.80 -0.60
CA PHE A 239 -2.29 6.46 -1.67
C PHE A 239 -2.87 6.02 -3.00
N GLY A 240 -3.55 6.92 -3.69
CA GLY A 240 -3.95 6.71 -5.06
C GLY A 240 -2.73 6.66 -5.99
N GLY A 241 -2.89 5.98 -7.13
CA GLY A 241 -1.80 5.82 -8.10
C GLY A 241 -2.29 5.11 -9.37
N PRO A 242 -1.40 4.51 -10.12
CA PRO A 242 -1.77 3.72 -11.29
C PRO A 242 -2.50 2.42 -10.88
N THR A 243 -3.51 2.04 -11.62
CA THR A 243 -4.17 0.73 -11.44
C THR A 243 -3.27 -0.43 -11.85
N MET A 244 -2.33 -0.17 -12.74
CA MET A 244 -1.31 -1.12 -13.19
C MET A 244 0.07 -0.58 -12.86
N VAL A 245 0.74 -1.19 -11.90
CA VAL A 245 2.06 -0.76 -11.43
C VAL A 245 3.15 -1.12 -12.43
N GLN A 246 2.99 -2.21 -13.18
CA GLN A 246 3.75 -2.50 -14.40
C GLN A 246 2.84 -2.25 -15.62
N ASN A 247 2.83 -1.01 -16.10
CA ASN A 247 1.95 -0.65 -17.20
C ASN A 247 2.62 -0.89 -18.55
N PHE A 248 1.86 -1.43 -19.50
CA PHE A 248 2.33 -1.57 -20.87
C PHE A 248 2.30 -0.21 -21.57
N HIS A 249 3.38 0.15 -22.24
CA HIS A 249 3.64 1.53 -22.73
C HIS A 249 2.56 2.09 -23.68
N THR A 250 1.77 1.24 -24.32
CA THR A 250 0.69 1.67 -25.20
C THR A 250 -0.64 1.79 -24.46
N GLN A 251 -0.75 1.27 -23.22
CA GLN A 251 -1.96 1.33 -22.41
C GLN A 251 -1.97 2.61 -21.58
N ALA A 252 -2.52 3.67 -22.15
CA ALA A 252 -2.69 4.93 -21.45
C ALA A 252 -3.84 4.81 -20.44
N THR A 253 -3.52 4.88 -19.16
CA THR A 253 -4.51 4.94 -18.08
C THR A 253 -4.53 6.34 -17.43
N THR A 254 -5.68 6.72 -16.93
CA THR A 254 -5.82 7.91 -16.12
C THR A 254 -5.44 7.60 -14.68
N ASN A 255 -4.45 8.30 -14.17
CA ASN A 255 -4.00 8.14 -12.79
C ASN A 255 -4.69 9.19 -11.90
N VAL A 256 -5.12 8.74 -10.73
CA VAL A 256 -5.78 9.58 -9.74
C VAL A 256 -4.95 9.59 -8.47
N TRP A 257 -4.69 10.78 -7.96
CA TRP A 257 -3.89 10.97 -6.76
C TRP A 257 -4.79 11.12 -5.54
N MET A 258 -4.51 10.38 -4.49
CA MET A 258 -5.25 10.43 -3.23
C MET A 258 -4.33 10.07 -2.07
N THR A 259 -4.44 10.79 -0.97
CA THR A 259 -3.83 10.41 0.32
C THR A 259 -4.51 11.14 1.46
N ASP A 260 -4.36 10.62 2.66
CA ASP A 260 -4.70 11.33 3.89
C ASP A 260 -3.49 12.13 4.37
N VAL A 261 -3.75 13.24 5.06
CA VAL A 261 -2.75 14.06 5.72
C VAL A 261 -3.17 14.31 7.16
N GLN A 262 -2.29 14.02 8.10
CA GLN A 262 -2.55 14.10 9.53
C GLN A 262 -1.66 15.16 10.20
N ASN A 263 -2.24 15.96 11.10
CA ASN A 263 -1.49 16.82 12.00
C ASN A 263 -1.29 16.14 13.36
N ASN A 264 -0.09 15.62 13.58
CA ASN A 264 0.32 14.99 14.84
C ASN A 264 0.89 16.00 15.86
N GLY A 265 1.06 17.27 15.44
CA GLY A 265 1.59 18.35 16.27
C GLY A 265 0.62 18.83 17.35
N ALA A 266 1.13 19.55 18.32
CA ALA A 266 0.34 20.20 19.37
C ALA A 266 -0.45 21.41 18.84
N LEU A 267 0.07 22.10 17.83
CA LEU A 267 -0.50 23.31 17.24
C LEU A 267 -1.08 23.04 15.85
N ASP A 268 -1.97 23.94 15.43
CA ASP A 268 -2.54 23.90 14.10
C ASP A 268 -1.43 24.06 13.04
N ALA A 269 -1.46 23.19 12.04
CA ALA A 269 -0.58 23.28 10.89
C ALA A 269 -1.21 24.25 9.87
N THR A 270 -0.46 25.30 9.49
CA THR A 270 -0.95 26.33 8.58
C THR A 270 -0.38 26.19 7.19
N ASN A 271 -1.19 26.55 6.18
CA ASN A 271 -0.82 26.52 4.76
C ASN A 271 -0.24 25.15 4.34
N VAL A 272 -0.94 24.09 4.71
CA VAL A 272 -0.54 22.72 4.37
C VAL A 272 -0.72 22.50 2.87
N VAL A 273 0.35 22.03 2.22
CA VAL A 273 0.38 21.74 0.78
C VAL A 273 0.80 20.30 0.54
N LEU A 274 0.00 19.57 -0.19
CA LEU A 274 0.33 18.26 -0.71
C LEU A 274 0.91 18.40 -2.13
N THR A 275 2.09 17.88 -2.35
CA THR A 275 2.74 17.82 -3.66
C THR A 275 2.84 16.36 -4.10
N VAL A 276 2.31 16.05 -5.29
CA VAL A 276 2.50 14.74 -5.95
C VAL A 276 3.39 14.96 -7.15
N SER A 277 4.48 14.20 -7.22
CA SER A 277 5.45 14.26 -8.32
C SER A 277 5.64 12.88 -8.94
N VAL A 278 5.73 12.83 -10.27
CA VAL A 278 6.21 11.65 -10.99
C VAL A 278 7.60 11.95 -11.50
N LYS A 279 8.56 11.11 -11.16
CA LYS A 279 9.97 11.24 -11.50
C LYS A 279 10.37 10.08 -12.42
N ASP A 280 11.23 10.38 -13.39
CA ASP A 280 11.86 9.35 -14.22
C ASP A 280 13.02 8.65 -13.47
N ASP A 281 13.66 7.68 -14.10
CA ASP A 281 14.80 6.92 -13.59
C ASP A 281 16.03 7.78 -13.25
N ALA A 282 16.15 8.96 -13.87
CA ALA A 282 17.18 9.95 -13.57
C ALA A 282 16.80 10.89 -12.40
N GLY A 283 15.58 10.73 -11.84
CA GLY A 283 15.03 11.59 -10.80
C GLY A 283 14.49 12.93 -11.31
N ALA A 284 14.37 13.11 -12.64
CA ALA A 284 13.78 14.32 -13.18
C ALA A 284 12.26 14.28 -13.05
N ILE A 285 11.68 15.38 -12.60
CA ILE A 285 10.23 15.51 -12.45
C ILE A 285 9.60 15.66 -13.84
N ILE A 286 8.79 14.68 -14.24
CA ILE A 286 8.02 14.69 -15.49
C ILE A 286 6.60 15.19 -15.32
N TYR A 287 6.08 15.13 -14.08
CA TYR A 287 4.79 15.66 -13.68
C TYR A 287 4.86 16.12 -12.24
N GLN A 288 4.16 17.21 -11.94
CA GLN A 288 4.01 17.69 -10.57
C GLN A 288 2.64 18.35 -10.43
N TYR A 289 1.98 18.03 -9.34
CA TYR A 289 0.73 18.65 -8.92
C TYR A 289 0.83 19.09 -7.47
N GLN A 290 0.35 20.29 -7.19
CA GLN A 290 0.26 20.83 -5.84
C GLN A 290 -1.21 21.06 -5.49
N HIS A 291 -1.61 20.58 -4.34
CA HIS A 291 -2.93 20.75 -3.76
C HIS A 291 -2.78 21.52 -2.44
N GLU A 292 -3.37 22.72 -2.41
CA GLU A 292 -3.45 23.50 -1.19
C GLU A 292 -4.57 22.94 -0.32
N ILE A 293 -4.21 22.31 0.80
CA ILE A 293 -5.16 21.76 1.78
C ILE A 293 -5.67 22.87 2.68
N GLY A 294 -4.82 23.87 2.98
CA GLY A 294 -5.08 24.92 3.96
C GLY A 294 -4.63 24.53 5.35
N ASP A 295 -5.34 25.00 6.37
CA ASP A 295 -4.98 24.74 7.75
C ASP A 295 -5.58 23.41 8.23
N ILE A 296 -4.79 22.63 8.96
CA ILE A 296 -5.23 21.40 9.62
C ILE A 296 -5.10 21.59 11.12
N ALA A 297 -6.22 21.49 11.84
CA ALA A 297 -6.21 21.60 13.27
C ALA A 297 -5.38 20.49 13.91
N SER A 298 -4.83 20.80 15.08
CA SER A 298 -4.02 19.86 15.84
C SER A 298 -4.80 18.57 16.15
N GLY A 299 -4.25 17.42 15.79
CA GLY A 299 -4.86 16.09 15.97
C GLY A 299 -5.83 15.68 14.86
N ASP A 300 -6.14 16.56 13.93
CA ASP A 300 -7.04 16.27 12.83
C ASP A 300 -6.33 15.54 11.67
N THR A 301 -7.14 14.81 10.93
CA THR A 301 -6.74 14.17 9.65
C THR A 301 -7.66 14.68 8.55
N VAL A 302 -7.08 15.18 7.46
CA VAL A 302 -7.81 15.46 6.23
C VAL A 302 -7.83 14.19 5.41
N GLN A 303 -9.00 13.55 5.33
CA GLN A 303 -9.17 12.24 4.71
C GLN A 303 -9.55 12.34 3.24
N ASN A 304 -9.11 11.35 2.47
CA ASN A 304 -9.50 11.15 1.07
C ASN A 304 -9.29 12.41 0.21
N ILE A 305 -8.11 13.01 0.32
CA ILE A 305 -7.72 14.12 -0.55
C ILE A 305 -7.64 13.61 -1.98
N VAL A 306 -8.66 13.91 -2.74
CA VAL A 306 -8.75 13.51 -4.14
C VAL A 306 -8.38 14.70 -5.03
N ASN A 307 -7.48 14.47 -5.96
CA ASN A 307 -7.15 15.44 -7.00
C ASN A 307 -8.31 15.58 -8.00
N GLN A 308 -9.31 16.37 -7.66
CA GLN A 308 -10.49 16.55 -8.50
C GLN A 308 -10.13 17.32 -9.78
N GLY A 309 -10.32 16.66 -10.92
CA GLY A 309 -10.26 17.27 -12.25
C GLY A 309 -8.87 17.36 -12.87
N LEU A 310 -7.83 16.82 -12.24
CA LEU A 310 -6.49 16.74 -12.82
C LEU A 310 -6.07 15.28 -12.98
N THR A 311 -6.13 14.81 -14.19
CA THR A 311 -5.75 13.46 -14.56
C THR A 311 -4.36 13.49 -15.21
N PHE A 312 -3.48 12.64 -14.75
CA PHE A 312 -2.19 12.41 -15.39
C PHE A 312 -2.29 11.17 -16.27
N VAL A 313 -2.00 11.33 -17.54
CA VAL A 313 -1.99 10.22 -18.48
C VAL A 313 -0.64 9.50 -18.37
N THR A 314 -0.68 8.18 -18.34
CA THR A 314 0.50 7.32 -18.34
C THR A 314 1.50 7.75 -19.40
N PRO A 315 2.80 7.90 -19.08
CA PRO A 315 3.83 8.11 -20.07
C PRO A 315 3.88 6.94 -21.08
N ASP A 316 4.11 7.25 -22.33
CA ASP A 316 4.31 6.23 -23.39
C ASP A 316 5.77 5.77 -23.53
N LEU A 317 6.65 6.26 -22.67
CA LEU A 317 8.08 5.93 -22.65
C LEU A 317 8.34 4.81 -21.64
N PRO A 318 8.83 3.65 -22.08
CA PRO A 318 9.27 2.60 -21.17
C PRO A 318 10.39 3.05 -20.25
N GLY A 319 10.30 2.67 -18.98
CA GLY A 319 11.25 3.05 -17.95
C GLY A 319 10.70 2.82 -16.55
N GLU A 320 11.57 2.99 -15.58
CA GLU A 320 11.20 3.00 -14.17
C GLU A 320 10.88 4.43 -13.75
N TYR A 321 9.76 4.59 -13.08
CA TYR A 321 9.27 5.86 -12.57
C TYR A 321 9.05 5.76 -11.08
N THR A 322 9.10 6.89 -10.39
CA THR A 322 8.76 7.00 -8.97
C THR A 322 7.66 8.02 -8.81
N ILE A 323 6.59 7.64 -8.14
CA ILE A 323 5.55 8.54 -7.67
C ILE A 323 5.93 8.94 -6.25
N GLU A 324 6.04 10.24 -5.98
CA GLU A 324 6.34 10.80 -4.67
C GLU A 324 5.17 11.67 -4.21
N TYR A 325 4.63 11.36 -3.05
CA TYR A 325 3.78 12.21 -2.26
C TYR A 325 4.62 12.94 -1.22
N ARG A 326 4.43 14.24 -1.11
CA ARG A 326 5.13 15.08 -0.13
C ARG A 326 4.17 16.10 0.45
N VAL A 327 4.13 16.19 1.78
CA VAL A 327 3.38 17.21 2.49
C VAL A 327 4.34 18.24 3.10
N THR A 328 3.93 19.51 3.12
CA THR A 328 4.67 20.63 3.71
C THR A 328 3.71 21.60 4.38
N MET A 329 4.22 22.41 5.30
CA MET A 329 3.51 23.50 5.98
C MET A 329 4.42 24.71 6.18
N ASP A 330 3.90 25.83 6.71
CA ASP A 330 4.68 27.05 6.95
C ASP A 330 5.75 26.89 8.03
N SER A 331 5.45 26.11 9.07
CA SER A 331 6.36 25.90 10.18
C SER A 331 7.36 24.79 9.90
N ALA A 332 8.49 24.79 10.61
CA ALA A 332 9.44 23.70 10.55
C ALA A 332 8.81 22.44 11.18
N ASP A 333 8.83 21.35 10.45
CA ASP A 333 8.34 20.07 10.90
C ASP A 333 9.34 19.38 11.84
N TYR A 334 8.81 18.74 12.85
CA TYR A 334 9.62 17.97 13.80
C TYR A 334 10.21 16.71 13.16
N ASP A 335 9.39 15.96 12.39
CA ASP A 335 9.83 14.74 11.71
C ASP A 335 9.51 14.79 10.20
N ASN A 336 10.50 15.21 9.41
CA ASN A 336 10.32 15.25 7.97
C ASN A 336 10.38 13.87 7.29
N SER A 337 10.65 12.79 8.02
CA SER A 337 10.76 11.44 7.45
C SER A 337 9.39 10.83 7.12
N ASP A 338 8.34 11.23 7.83
CA ASP A 338 6.96 10.79 7.60
C ASP A 338 6.18 11.73 6.66
N ASN A 339 6.82 12.81 6.19
CA ASN A 339 6.26 13.76 5.23
C ASN A 339 6.33 13.29 3.78
N VAL A 340 6.97 12.16 3.51
CA VAL A 340 7.22 11.68 2.15
C VAL A 340 6.89 10.21 2.02
N LYS A 341 6.12 9.89 0.97
CA LYS A 341 5.88 8.51 0.54
C LYS A 341 6.23 8.36 -0.92
N THR A 342 6.92 7.29 -1.26
CA THR A 342 7.26 6.95 -2.65
C THR A 342 6.66 5.61 -3.04
N MET A 343 6.28 5.48 -4.31
CA MET A 343 5.79 4.25 -4.92
C MET A 343 6.50 4.02 -6.26
N PRO A 344 6.94 2.78 -6.55
CA PRO A 344 7.48 2.45 -7.87
C PRO A 344 6.35 2.41 -8.91
N TRP A 345 6.70 2.73 -10.14
CA TRP A 345 5.84 2.59 -11.30
C TRP A 345 6.68 2.24 -12.52
N VAL A 346 6.37 1.17 -13.20
CA VAL A 346 7.13 0.70 -14.35
C VAL A 346 6.29 0.83 -15.61
N ILE A 347 6.84 1.46 -16.62
CA ILE A 347 6.28 1.44 -17.98
C ILE A 347 7.07 0.42 -18.77
N SER A 348 6.42 -0.66 -19.17
CA SER A 348 7.04 -1.82 -19.80
C SER A 348 6.81 -1.87 -21.31
N ASN A 349 7.74 -2.51 -22.04
CA ASN A 349 7.58 -2.80 -23.47
C ASN A 349 6.83 -4.11 -23.74
N ASP A 350 6.75 -4.99 -22.75
CA ASP A 350 6.30 -6.36 -22.92
C ASP A 350 5.45 -6.90 -21.76
N ILE A 351 5.52 -6.29 -20.59
CA ILE A 351 4.76 -6.74 -19.41
C ILE A 351 3.63 -5.76 -19.11
N TYR A 352 2.47 -6.32 -18.82
CA TYR A 352 1.34 -5.61 -18.27
C TYR A 352 0.91 -6.33 -16.99
N GLY A 353 1.11 -5.69 -15.85
CA GLY A 353 0.98 -6.29 -14.53
C GLY A 353 0.40 -5.32 -13.51
N ALA A 354 -0.47 -5.84 -12.65
CA ALA A 354 -1.17 -5.03 -11.66
C ALA A 354 -0.33 -4.75 -10.40
N GLY A 355 0.66 -5.58 -10.08
CA GLY A 355 1.58 -5.43 -8.95
C GLY A 355 3.04 -5.28 -9.40
N TYR A 356 3.91 -5.07 -8.41
CA TYR A 356 5.36 -4.90 -8.60
C TYR A 356 6.18 -5.81 -7.69
N ASP A 357 5.81 -5.88 -6.40
CA ASP A 357 6.50 -6.68 -5.39
C ASP A 357 5.62 -7.84 -4.91
N TYR A 358 5.82 -8.99 -5.51
CA TYR A 358 5.09 -10.22 -5.20
C TYR A 358 5.78 -11.06 -4.12
N SER A 359 6.37 -10.41 -3.13
CA SER A 359 7.05 -11.09 -2.01
C SER A 359 6.09 -11.67 -0.97
N ASP A 360 4.85 -11.19 -0.94
CA ASP A 360 3.80 -11.69 -0.05
C ASP A 360 3.03 -12.87 -0.67
N ALA A 361 2.29 -13.60 0.17
CA ALA A 361 1.46 -14.70 -0.28
C ALA A 361 0.07 -14.67 0.38
N TYR A 362 -0.95 -15.08 -0.38
CA TYR A 362 -2.30 -15.26 0.11
C TYR A 362 -2.74 -16.72 0.01
N SER A 363 -3.22 -17.27 1.12
CA SER A 363 -3.71 -18.65 1.17
C SER A 363 -5.13 -18.76 0.63
N LEU A 364 -5.30 -19.59 -0.39
CA LEU A 364 -6.61 -20.02 -0.84
C LEU A 364 -6.85 -21.46 -0.40
N ASN A 365 -7.86 -21.63 0.44
CA ASN A 365 -8.25 -22.92 0.95
C ASN A 365 -9.60 -23.34 0.38
N ALA A 366 -9.63 -24.46 -0.35
CA ALA A 366 -10.85 -25.02 -0.96
C ALA A 366 -11.80 -25.71 0.03
N THR A 367 -11.56 -25.63 1.34
CA THR A 367 -12.06 -26.57 2.34
C THR A 367 -13.54 -26.53 2.68
N ALA A 368 -14.31 -25.55 2.36
CA ALA A 368 -15.66 -25.51 2.90
C ALA A 368 -16.75 -25.59 1.82
N GLY A 369 -17.03 -26.77 1.32
CA GLY A 369 -18.27 -27.03 0.60
C GLY A 369 -18.20 -27.18 -0.91
N GLY A 370 -17.10 -27.68 -1.43
CA GLY A 370 -17.06 -28.14 -2.82
C GLY A 370 -17.02 -27.01 -3.87
N THR A 371 -16.33 -25.92 -3.59
CA THR A 371 -16.26 -24.77 -4.51
C THR A 371 -14.83 -24.53 -4.97
N ASP A 372 -14.67 -24.29 -6.26
CA ASP A 372 -13.41 -23.87 -6.85
C ASP A 372 -13.10 -22.43 -6.45
N TRP A 373 -11.81 -22.06 -6.47
CA TRP A 373 -11.36 -20.69 -6.29
C TRP A 373 -10.71 -20.16 -7.56
N LEU A 374 -10.93 -18.89 -7.86
CA LEU A 374 -10.22 -18.15 -8.88
C LEU A 374 -9.52 -16.96 -8.23
N ALA A 375 -8.20 -16.90 -8.38
CA ALA A 375 -7.42 -15.72 -8.05
C ALA A 375 -6.89 -15.10 -9.34
N ALA A 376 -7.30 -13.88 -9.62
CA ALA A 376 -7.05 -13.25 -10.91
C ALA A 376 -6.71 -11.77 -10.79
N ALA A 377 -5.90 -11.27 -11.72
CA ALA A 377 -5.80 -9.86 -12.05
C ALA A 377 -6.77 -9.52 -13.19
N ILE A 378 -7.24 -8.28 -13.22
CA ILE A 378 -8.18 -7.79 -14.23
C ILE A 378 -7.49 -6.71 -15.06
N TYR A 379 -7.40 -6.94 -16.34
CA TYR A 379 -6.77 -6.07 -17.32
C TYR A 379 -7.81 -5.41 -18.20
N ARG A 380 -7.68 -4.12 -18.44
CA ARG A 380 -8.52 -3.41 -19.38
C ARG A 380 -7.69 -2.89 -20.54
N HIS A 381 -8.22 -3.03 -21.74
CA HIS A 381 -7.61 -2.48 -22.95
C HIS A 381 -8.18 -1.10 -23.24
N GLU A 382 -7.36 -0.07 -23.04
CA GLU A 382 -7.74 1.35 -23.21
C GLU A 382 -7.23 1.96 -24.53
N ASN A 383 -6.31 1.27 -25.23
CA ASN A 383 -5.74 1.76 -26.48
C ASN A 383 -6.76 1.66 -27.63
N LYS A 384 -6.70 2.62 -28.56
CA LYS A 384 -7.56 2.65 -29.75
C LYS A 384 -7.15 1.66 -30.86
N ASP A 385 -5.98 1.05 -30.74
CA ASP A 385 -5.48 0.10 -31.74
C ASP A 385 -5.88 -1.32 -31.31
N ASP A 386 -6.86 -1.90 -32.00
CA ASP A 386 -7.48 -3.23 -31.76
C ASP A 386 -6.55 -4.45 -31.96
N PHE A 387 -5.23 -4.26 -32.03
CA PHE A 387 -4.31 -5.31 -32.46
C PHE A 387 -3.33 -5.79 -31.41
N GLU A 388 -3.44 -5.31 -30.18
CA GLU A 388 -2.57 -5.79 -29.11
C GLU A 388 -3.05 -7.14 -28.63
N SER A 389 -2.11 -8.03 -28.38
CA SER A 389 -2.41 -9.40 -27.96
C SER A 389 -1.39 -9.90 -26.96
N PHE A 390 -1.75 -10.94 -26.22
CA PHE A 390 -0.84 -11.68 -25.34
C PHE A 390 -1.04 -13.18 -25.52
N ASP A 391 0.02 -13.97 -25.37
CA ASP A 391 0.01 -15.41 -25.48
C ASP A 391 0.71 -16.12 -24.33
N LYS A 392 1.19 -15.34 -23.37
CA LYS A 392 1.83 -15.83 -22.15
C LYS A 392 1.34 -15.08 -20.94
N VAL A 393 1.32 -15.77 -19.81
CA VAL A 393 1.04 -15.20 -18.50
C VAL A 393 2.11 -15.64 -17.51
N ARG A 394 2.65 -14.71 -16.73
CA ARG A 394 3.49 -15.02 -15.58
C ARG A 394 2.60 -15.21 -14.37
N VAL A 395 2.77 -16.33 -13.69
CA VAL A 395 2.04 -16.67 -12.47
C VAL A 395 3.00 -17.10 -11.38
N GLY A 396 2.58 -16.94 -10.12
CA GLY A 396 3.41 -17.32 -9.00
C GLY A 396 2.61 -17.87 -7.83
N PHE A 397 3.15 -18.90 -7.22
CA PHE A 397 2.61 -19.48 -6.00
C PHE A 397 3.72 -20.06 -5.13
N TYR A 398 3.39 -20.27 -3.88
CA TYR A 398 4.28 -20.87 -2.91
C TYR A 398 3.63 -22.13 -2.34
N ASN A 399 4.31 -23.26 -2.39
CA ASN A 399 3.83 -24.55 -1.90
C ASN A 399 4.55 -24.95 -0.62
N GLN A 400 3.79 -25.10 0.46
CA GLN A 400 4.29 -25.63 1.75
C GLN A 400 3.91 -27.10 1.98
N GLN A 401 3.18 -27.73 1.05
CA GLN A 401 2.61 -29.05 1.21
C GLN A 401 3.24 -30.06 0.23
N ALA A 402 3.89 -31.08 0.75
CA ALA A 402 4.52 -32.11 -0.08
C ALA A 402 3.49 -32.87 -0.95
N SER A 403 2.26 -32.99 -0.46
CA SER A 403 1.15 -33.65 -1.16
C SER A 403 0.65 -32.89 -2.39
N LEU A 404 0.95 -31.60 -2.51
CA LEU A 404 0.60 -30.79 -3.67
C LEU A 404 1.63 -30.89 -4.82
N VAL A 405 2.81 -31.46 -4.58
CA VAL A 405 3.82 -31.63 -5.62
C VAL A 405 3.31 -32.62 -6.68
N GLY A 406 3.32 -32.20 -7.93
CA GLY A 406 2.77 -32.96 -9.05
C GLY A 406 1.31 -32.68 -9.37
N LEU A 407 0.65 -31.83 -8.57
CA LEU A 407 -0.73 -31.41 -8.82
C LEU A 407 -0.81 -30.42 -9.98
N GLY A 408 -1.83 -30.61 -10.82
CA GLY A 408 -2.17 -29.70 -11.90
C GLY A 408 -3.11 -28.59 -11.43
N LEU A 409 -2.79 -27.34 -11.82
CA LEU A 409 -3.67 -26.19 -11.74
C LEU A 409 -3.99 -25.70 -13.13
N GLU A 410 -5.08 -24.99 -13.30
CA GLU A 410 -5.48 -24.43 -14.59
C GLU A 410 -5.49 -22.91 -14.54
N MET A 411 -4.68 -22.28 -15.38
CA MET A 411 -4.77 -20.85 -15.62
C MET A 411 -5.89 -20.60 -16.65
N ARG A 412 -6.68 -19.55 -16.42
CA ARG A 412 -7.81 -19.18 -17.26
C ARG A 412 -7.78 -17.70 -17.62
N VAL A 413 -8.19 -17.43 -18.85
CA VAL A 413 -8.44 -16.08 -19.35
C VAL A 413 -9.90 -15.97 -19.76
N TYR A 414 -10.57 -14.93 -19.24
CA TYR A 414 -11.94 -14.60 -19.60
C TYR A 414 -12.00 -13.20 -20.20
N GLU A 415 -12.83 -12.98 -21.21
CA GLU A 415 -13.20 -11.65 -21.69
C GLU A 415 -14.48 -11.23 -20.98
N TYR A 416 -14.49 -10.02 -20.44
CA TYR A 416 -15.58 -9.47 -19.65
C TYR A 416 -15.98 -8.08 -20.16
N SER A 417 -17.27 -7.78 -20.07
CA SER A 417 -17.83 -6.46 -20.36
C SER A 417 -19.00 -6.21 -19.42
N ASP A 418 -18.92 -5.12 -18.65
CA ASP A 418 -20.04 -4.65 -17.83
C ASP A 418 -21.11 -4.01 -18.72
N ASP A 419 -21.97 -4.86 -19.29
CA ASP A 419 -22.98 -4.43 -20.27
C ASP A 419 -24.23 -3.85 -19.60
N ASN A 420 -24.42 -4.09 -18.30
CA ASN A 420 -25.57 -3.58 -17.54
C ASN A 420 -25.23 -2.36 -16.67
N GLY A 421 -23.94 -2.03 -16.53
CA GLY A 421 -23.46 -0.85 -15.78
C GLY A 421 -23.59 -0.98 -14.25
N ASP A 422 -23.72 -2.22 -13.72
CA ASP A 422 -23.87 -2.45 -12.28
C ASP A 422 -22.54 -2.55 -11.53
N GLN A 423 -21.42 -2.47 -12.25
CA GLN A 423 -20.05 -2.55 -11.73
C GLN A 423 -19.74 -3.91 -11.05
N GLN A 424 -20.51 -4.94 -11.36
CA GLN A 424 -20.27 -6.30 -10.89
C GLN A 424 -19.93 -7.22 -12.07
N ILE A 425 -19.15 -8.26 -11.80
CA ILE A 425 -18.84 -9.26 -12.83
C ILE A 425 -19.85 -10.39 -12.70
N SER A 426 -20.75 -10.50 -13.64
CA SER A 426 -21.71 -11.58 -13.73
C SER A 426 -21.33 -12.60 -14.81
N LYS A 427 -21.80 -13.85 -14.67
CA LYS A 427 -21.57 -14.92 -15.65
C LYS A 427 -22.12 -14.57 -17.04
N SER A 428 -23.22 -13.81 -17.10
CA SER A 428 -23.83 -13.37 -18.35
C SER A 428 -23.01 -12.34 -19.11
N GLU A 429 -22.11 -11.64 -18.45
CA GLU A 429 -21.23 -10.59 -18.99
C GLU A 429 -19.87 -11.13 -19.43
N ILE A 430 -19.55 -12.37 -19.09
CA ILE A 430 -18.40 -13.08 -19.61
C ILE A 430 -18.72 -13.57 -21.02
N THR A 431 -17.78 -13.42 -21.93
CA THR A 431 -17.94 -13.74 -23.35
C THR A 431 -18.60 -15.10 -23.56
N GLY A 432 -19.64 -15.13 -24.37
CA GLY A 432 -20.46 -16.31 -24.65
C GLY A 432 -21.60 -16.52 -23.66
N GLY A 433 -21.75 -15.70 -22.60
CA GLY A 433 -22.86 -15.77 -21.64
C GLY A 433 -22.87 -17.02 -20.74
N ASN A 434 -21.84 -17.84 -20.79
CA ASN A 434 -21.75 -19.13 -20.13
C ASN A 434 -20.59 -19.24 -19.13
N GLY A 435 -19.81 -18.15 -18.92
CA GLY A 435 -18.63 -18.17 -18.05
C GLY A 435 -17.49 -19.06 -18.57
N VAL A 436 -17.42 -19.29 -19.88
CA VAL A 436 -16.37 -20.11 -20.51
C VAL A 436 -15.12 -19.24 -20.72
N PRO A 437 -13.92 -19.72 -20.33
CA PRO A 437 -12.69 -19.02 -20.66
C PRO A 437 -12.45 -18.96 -22.17
N ILE A 438 -11.72 -17.95 -22.62
CA ILE A 438 -11.31 -17.80 -24.02
C ILE A 438 -9.92 -18.37 -24.28
N ALA A 439 -9.14 -18.62 -23.25
CA ALA A 439 -7.85 -19.31 -23.29
C ALA A 439 -7.55 -19.95 -21.94
N VAL A 440 -6.75 -21.01 -21.97
CA VAL A 440 -6.34 -21.79 -20.79
C VAL A 440 -4.86 -22.12 -20.83
N ALA A 441 -4.27 -22.49 -19.67
CA ALA A 441 -2.97 -23.14 -19.62
C ALA A 441 -2.89 -24.08 -18.42
N ASP A 442 -2.17 -25.19 -18.56
CA ASP A 442 -1.89 -26.09 -17.46
C ASP A 442 -0.64 -25.64 -16.70
N ILE A 443 -0.73 -25.74 -15.39
CA ILE A 443 0.34 -25.43 -14.45
C ILE A 443 0.53 -26.64 -13.57
N THR A 444 1.79 -27.07 -13.35
CA THR A 444 2.10 -28.16 -12.43
C THR A 444 2.91 -27.59 -11.25
N ILE A 445 2.49 -27.93 -10.04
CA ILE A 445 3.27 -27.65 -8.83
C ILE A 445 4.45 -28.62 -8.78
N ASP A 446 5.67 -28.13 -8.96
CA ASP A 446 6.87 -28.97 -9.09
C ASP A 446 7.79 -28.97 -7.87
N SER A 447 7.62 -28.04 -6.93
CA SER A 447 8.53 -27.86 -5.81
C SER A 447 7.83 -27.62 -4.47
N LEU A 448 8.54 -27.96 -3.38
CA LEU A 448 8.13 -27.75 -2.00
C LEU A 448 8.97 -26.63 -1.36
N ASN A 449 8.34 -25.77 -0.57
CA ASN A 449 8.99 -24.70 0.20
C ASN A 449 9.82 -23.71 -0.63
N ALA A 450 9.39 -23.47 -1.86
CA ALA A 450 10.00 -22.48 -2.73
C ALA A 450 8.92 -21.67 -3.46
N ALA A 451 9.19 -20.40 -3.67
CA ALA A 451 8.41 -19.60 -4.60
C ALA A 451 8.57 -20.18 -6.00
N GLN A 452 7.44 -20.46 -6.65
CA GLN A 452 7.40 -21.00 -8.00
C GLN A 452 6.79 -19.94 -8.91
N ILE A 453 7.65 -19.29 -9.69
CA ILE A 453 7.24 -18.30 -10.68
C ILE A 453 7.49 -18.91 -12.05
N MET A 454 6.48 -18.88 -12.91
CA MET A 454 6.57 -19.46 -14.25
C MET A 454 5.82 -18.63 -15.28
N ASP A 455 6.36 -18.62 -16.50
CA ASP A 455 5.73 -18.05 -17.66
C ASP A 455 5.02 -19.19 -18.42
N VAL A 456 3.69 -19.16 -18.45
CA VAL A 456 2.87 -20.20 -19.09
C VAL A 456 2.31 -19.72 -20.42
N GLU A 457 2.38 -20.59 -21.44
CA GLU A 457 1.82 -20.31 -22.77
C GLU A 457 0.32 -20.60 -22.78
N LEU A 458 -0.43 -19.74 -23.48
CA LEU A 458 -1.87 -19.88 -23.63
C LEU A 458 -2.24 -20.87 -24.73
N HIS A 459 -3.29 -21.64 -24.46
CA HIS A 459 -3.88 -22.60 -25.38
C HIS A 459 -5.35 -22.29 -25.64
N ASP A 460 -5.81 -22.60 -26.81
CA ASP A 460 -7.22 -22.54 -27.18
C ASP A 460 -8.05 -23.58 -26.40
N VAL A 461 -9.21 -23.18 -25.93
CA VAL A 461 -10.05 -23.99 -25.03
C VAL A 461 -10.54 -25.28 -25.65
N ASP A 462 -10.83 -25.26 -26.97
CA ASP A 462 -11.45 -26.39 -27.69
C ASP A 462 -10.41 -27.33 -28.28
N THR A 463 -9.32 -26.77 -28.86
CA THR A 463 -8.32 -27.52 -29.59
C THR A 463 -7.05 -27.82 -28.84
N TYR A 464 -6.82 -27.05 -27.74
CA TYR A 464 -5.58 -27.08 -26.96
C TYR A 464 -4.31 -26.75 -27.76
N GLU A 465 -4.44 -26.10 -28.88
CA GLU A 465 -3.31 -25.59 -29.67
C GLU A 465 -2.86 -24.23 -29.07
N PRO A 466 -1.58 -23.88 -29.21
CA PRO A 466 -1.09 -22.55 -28.77
C PRO A 466 -1.91 -21.43 -29.39
N THR A 467 -2.33 -20.48 -28.58
CA THR A 467 -3.20 -19.38 -28.98
C THR A 467 -2.72 -18.03 -28.46
N SER A 468 -3.29 -16.98 -29.02
CA SER A 468 -3.03 -15.60 -28.59
C SER A 468 -4.36 -14.89 -28.38
N VAL A 469 -4.51 -14.24 -27.23
CA VAL A 469 -5.69 -13.44 -26.92
C VAL A 469 -5.51 -12.03 -27.48
N THR A 470 -6.34 -11.64 -28.43
CA THR A 470 -6.38 -10.27 -28.96
C THR A 470 -7.27 -9.43 -28.08
N MET A 471 -6.72 -8.36 -27.50
CA MET A 471 -7.44 -7.45 -26.64
C MET A 471 -8.26 -6.46 -27.45
N LYS A 472 -9.52 -6.29 -27.07
CA LYS A 472 -10.48 -5.37 -27.71
C LYS A 472 -10.65 -4.13 -26.87
N VAL A 473 -10.68 -2.98 -27.50
CA VAL A 473 -10.86 -1.68 -26.83
C VAL A 473 -12.14 -1.67 -25.97
N GLY A 474 -12.00 -1.21 -24.74
CA GLY A 474 -13.10 -1.12 -23.79
C GLY A 474 -13.53 -2.42 -23.15
N LYS A 475 -12.90 -3.55 -23.47
CA LYS A 475 -13.13 -4.83 -22.81
C LYS A 475 -12.12 -5.06 -21.69
N SER A 476 -12.53 -5.83 -20.72
CA SER A 476 -11.68 -6.28 -19.60
C SER A 476 -11.35 -7.77 -19.75
N TYR A 477 -10.20 -8.15 -19.23
CA TYR A 477 -9.70 -9.53 -19.28
C TYR A 477 -9.37 -9.97 -17.87
N ILE A 478 -10.04 -11.03 -17.41
CA ILE A 478 -9.80 -11.67 -16.12
C ILE A 478 -8.78 -12.76 -16.36
N VAL A 479 -7.60 -12.62 -15.77
CA VAL A 479 -6.46 -13.55 -15.96
C VAL A 479 -6.04 -14.09 -14.62
N GLY A 480 -6.17 -15.39 -14.41
CA GLY A 480 -5.84 -15.97 -13.10
C GLY A 480 -5.84 -17.48 -13.07
N ILE A 481 -5.45 -18.02 -11.92
CA ILE A 481 -5.40 -19.46 -11.68
C ILE A 481 -6.68 -19.92 -11.01
N ARG A 482 -7.26 -20.97 -11.55
CA ARG A 482 -8.33 -21.71 -10.93
C ARG A 482 -7.76 -22.84 -10.09
N ILE A 483 -8.20 -22.89 -8.85
CA ILE A 483 -7.93 -23.98 -7.93
C ILE A 483 -9.17 -24.84 -7.85
N LEU A 484 -9.06 -26.09 -8.28
CA LEU A 484 -10.14 -27.03 -8.29
C LEU A 484 -10.42 -27.60 -6.88
N ASN A 485 -11.69 -27.88 -6.63
CA ASN A 485 -12.18 -28.45 -5.38
C ASN A 485 -11.56 -29.80 -4.98
N ASP A 486 -11.03 -30.56 -5.92
CA ASP A 486 -10.45 -31.90 -5.69
C ASP A 486 -9.14 -31.85 -4.88
N ILE A 487 -8.57 -30.67 -4.68
CA ILE A 487 -7.39 -30.41 -3.86
C ILE A 487 -7.73 -30.32 -2.35
N ASN A 488 -8.69 -30.81 -2.00
CA ASN A 488 -9.53 -31.14 -0.85
C ASN A 488 -9.24 -30.62 0.54
N THR A 489 -8.07 -30.33 0.99
CA THR A 489 -7.81 -29.96 2.39
C THR A 489 -6.59 -29.08 2.59
N GLU A 490 -5.84 -28.81 1.55
CA GLU A 490 -4.56 -28.14 1.64
C GLU A 490 -4.59 -26.78 0.98
N SER A 491 -3.89 -25.83 1.57
CA SER A 491 -3.87 -24.47 1.09
C SER A 491 -2.79 -24.27 0.04
N ILE A 492 -3.16 -23.70 -1.10
CA ILE A 492 -2.21 -23.14 -2.06
C ILE A 492 -2.05 -21.67 -1.76
N PHE A 493 -0.81 -21.21 -1.77
CA PHE A 493 -0.45 -19.86 -1.46
C PHE A 493 -0.13 -19.12 -2.76
N TYR A 494 -0.96 -18.16 -3.10
CA TYR A 494 -0.73 -17.26 -4.21
C TYR A 494 0.29 -16.20 -3.85
N MET A 495 1.23 -15.94 -4.75
CA MET A 495 2.07 -14.77 -4.64
C MET A 495 1.25 -13.52 -4.94
N VAL A 496 1.31 -12.56 -4.04
CA VAL A 496 0.55 -11.31 -4.13
C VAL A 496 1.45 -10.11 -3.82
N ASP A 497 1.14 -8.99 -4.44
CA ASP A 497 1.69 -7.69 -4.07
C ASP A 497 0.74 -7.00 -3.10
N ARG A 498 1.25 -6.66 -1.91
CA ARG A 498 0.56 -5.87 -0.90
C ARG A 498 1.23 -4.54 -0.62
N SER A 499 2.30 -4.23 -1.33
CA SER A 499 3.02 -2.96 -1.18
C SER A 499 2.21 -1.77 -1.68
N TYR A 500 1.20 -2.05 -2.51
CA TYR A 500 0.34 -1.08 -3.16
C TYR A 500 -1.15 -1.32 -2.83
N ASN A 501 -1.85 -0.23 -2.53
CA ASN A 501 -3.29 -0.28 -2.23
C ASN A 501 -4.13 0.06 -3.48
N SER A 502 -4.42 -0.95 -4.28
CA SER A 502 -5.27 -0.80 -5.48
C SER A 502 -6.67 -0.26 -5.14
N TYR A 503 -7.20 -0.61 -3.97
CA TYR A 503 -8.51 -0.13 -3.52
C TYR A 503 -8.55 1.39 -3.32
N ALA A 504 -7.47 2.01 -2.85
CA ALA A 504 -7.41 3.47 -2.74
C ALA A 504 -7.54 4.13 -4.12
N THR A 505 -6.87 3.58 -5.13
CA THR A 505 -6.97 4.05 -6.52
C THR A 505 -8.36 3.84 -7.10
N GLU A 506 -8.93 2.66 -6.92
CA GLU A 506 -10.29 2.33 -7.38
C GLU A 506 -11.34 3.22 -6.71
N PHE A 507 -11.22 3.44 -5.40
CA PHE A 507 -12.09 4.34 -4.65
C PHE A 507 -11.98 5.78 -5.17
N ALA A 508 -10.77 6.28 -5.39
CA ALA A 508 -10.55 7.63 -5.91
C ALA A 508 -11.12 7.79 -7.32
N GLN A 509 -10.94 6.81 -8.19
CA GLN A 509 -11.52 6.81 -9.54
C GLN A 509 -13.04 6.83 -9.50
N THR A 510 -13.67 5.98 -8.69
CA THR A 510 -15.13 5.91 -8.54
C THR A 510 -15.72 7.21 -8.00
N ASN A 511 -15.02 7.89 -7.09
CA ASN A 511 -15.48 9.18 -6.56
C ASN A 511 -15.36 10.34 -7.56
N LEU A 512 -14.40 10.27 -8.50
CA LEU A 512 -14.27 11.26 -9.57
C LEU A 512 -15.34 11.06 -10.64
N ASP A 513 -15.53 9.84 -11.09
CA ASP A 513 -16.47 9.44 -12.12
C ASP A 513 -16.74 7.93 -11.96
N PRO A 514 -18.00 7.53 -11.63
CA PRO A 514 -18.36 6.12 -11.54
C PRO A 514 -18.03 5.31 -12.80
N ASP A 515 -18.04 5.94 -13.97
CA ASP A 515 -17.66 5.30 -15.24
C ASP A 515 -16.14 5.02 -15.34
N LEU A 516 -15.33 5.58 -14.45
CA LEU A 516 -13.88 5.29 -14.34
C LEU A 516 -13.56 4.09 -13.45
N TYR A 517 -14.55 3.51 -12.77
CA TYR A 517 -14.33 2.33 -11.94
C TYR A 517 -13.72 1.19 -12.74
N ARG A 518 -12.59 0.68 -12.26
CA ARG A 518 -11.81 -0.38 -12.91
C ARG A 518 -11.31 -1.34 -11.84
N PRO A 519 -12.04 -2.44 -11.58
CA PRO A 519 -11.52 -3.46 -10.67
C PRO A 519 -10.20 -4.02 -11.21
N SER A 520 -9.23 -4.18 -10.33
CA SER A 520 -7.88 -4.61 -10.69
C SER A 520 -7.59 -6.06 -10.29
N ASN A 521 -8.37 -6.62 -9.37
CA ASN A 521 -8.21 -8.00 -8.93
C ASN A 521 -9.55 -8.71 -8.66
N LEU A 522 -9.49 -10.02 -8.61
CA LEU A 522 -10.62 -10.87 -8.29
C LEU A 522 -10.14 -12.07 -7.48
N PHE A 523 -10.70 -12.23 -6.27
CA PHE A 523 -10.60 -13.47 -5.51
C PHE A 523 -12.01 -14.00 -5.29
N GLN A 524 -12.33 -15.11 -5.93
CA GLN A 524 -13.69 -15.60 -5.90
C GLN A 524 -13.78 -17.11 -5.68
N ARG A 525 -14.76 -17.48 -4.90
CA ARG A 525 -15.34 -18.83 -4.91
C ARG A 525 -16.18 -19.02 -6.16
N THR A 526 -15.77 -19.92 -7.04
CA THR A 526 -16.55 -20.29 -8.21
C THR A 526 -17.16 -21.66 -7.97
N ASP A 527 -18.47 -21.79 -8.04
CA ASP A 527 -19.08 -23.05 -8.43
C ASP A 527 -19.61 -22.89 -9.86
N ASP A 528 -19.78 -23.99 -10.58
CA ASP A 528 -20.16 -23.97 -11.99
C ASP A 528 -21.49 -23.24 -12.28
N ASN A 529 -22.18 -22.74 -11.25
CA ASN A 529 -23.52 -22.15 -11.34
C ASN A 529 -23.66 -20.77 -10.70
N LYS A 530 -22.61 -20.17 -10.12
CA LYS A 530 -22.71 -18.85 -9.45
C LYS A 530 -22.05 -17.73 -10.21
N ASP A 531 -22.64 -16.56 -10.04
CA ASP A 531 -22.11 -15.30 -10.57
C ASP A 531 -20.74 -14.99 -9.96
N PHE A 532 -19.89 -14.37 -10.76
CA PHE A 532 -18.64 -13.81 -10.28
C PHE A 532 -18.97 -12.60 -9.41
N ASN A 533 -18.62 -12.63 -8.14
CA ASN A 533 -18.75 -11.47 -7.26
C ASN A 533 -17.38 -10.87 -7.04
N ILE A 534 -17.23 -9.59 -7.30
CA ILE A 534 -16.00 -8.87 -6.96
C ILE A 534 -15.98 -8.69 -5.45
N THR A 535 -15.02 -9.32 -4.78
CA THR A 535 -14.79 -9.06 -3.37
C THR A 535 -13.82 -7.89 -3.27
N LEU A 536 -14.36 -6.69 -3.16
CA LEU A 536 -13.61 -5.48 -2.79
C LEU A 536 -13.30 -5.54 -1.29
N GLU A 537 -12.50 -6.50 -0.87
CA GLU A 537 -12.03 -6.50 0.51
C GLU A 537 -10.83 -5.57 0.63
N ARG A 538 -11.02 -4.52 1.43
CA ARG A 538 -9.97 -3.56 1.78
C ARG A 538 -8.66 -4.29 2.11
N ASN A 539 -7.67 -4.10 1.26
CA ASN A 539 -6.25 -4.25 1.57
C ASN A 539 -5.72 -5.60 2.11
N ARG A 540 -6.55 -6.64 2.24
CA ARG A 540 -6.13 -7.88 2.92
C ARG A 540 -5.61 -8.96 1.98
N LEU A 541 -6.02 -8.94 0.73
CA LEU A 541 -5.71 -10.03 -0.21
C LEU A 541 -4.49 -9.72 -1.09
N GLY A 542 -4.23 -8.43 -1.37
CA GLY A 542 -3.16 -8.03 -2.28
C GLY A 542 -3.49 -8.29 -3.76
N MET A 543 -2.55 -7.97 -4.62
CA MET A 543 -2.66 -8.15 -6.07
C MET A 543 -2.01 -9.47 -6.48
N PRO A 544 -2.74 -10.45 -7.07
CA PRO A 544 -2.16 -11.73 -7.43
C PRO A 544 -1.15 -11.59 -8.58
N LEU A 545 -0.09 -12.37 -8.53
CA LEU A 545 0.87 -12.47 -9.63
C LEU A 545 0.22 -13.21 -10.82
N ALA A 546 -0.27 -12.44 -11.77
CA ALA A 546 -0.84 -12.93 -13.01
C ALA A 546 -0.55 -11.93 -14.15
N GLU A 547 0.73 -11.65 -14.41
CA GLU A 547 1.18 -10.66 -15.40
C GLU A 547 1.04 -11.20 -16.83
N ILE A 548 0.53 -10.38 -17.74
CA ILE A 548 0.42 -10.75 -19.15
C ILE A 548 1.60 -10.22 -19.97
N PHE A 549 2.09 -11.06 -20.89
CA PHE A 549 3.14 -10.68 -21.83
C PHE A 549 2.51 -10.15 -23.12
N MET A 550 2.56 -8.84 -23.25
CA MET A 550 2.00 -8.14 -24.39
C MET A 550 2.88 -8.31 -25.62
N LYS A 551 2.26 -8.61 -26.74
CA LYS A 551 2.91 -8.57 -28.05
C LYS A 551 2.62 -7.22 -28.68
N PRO A 552 3.66 -6.40 -28.90
CA PRO A 552 3.44 -5.17 -29.65
C PRO A 552 2.95 -5.52 -31.07
N THR A 553 1.96 -4.80 -31.52
CA THR A 553 1.51 -4.90 -32.89
C THR A 553 2.68 -4.61 -33.83
N ILE A 554 2.92 -5.47 -34.81
CA ILE A 554 3.93 -5.28 -35.87
C ILE A 554 3.50 -4.15 -36.85
N ALA A 555 2.61 -3.27 -36.47
CA ALA A 555 2.23 -2.10 -37.23
C ALA A 555 3.19 -0.95 -36.93
N ASN A 556 4.35 -0.94 -37.64
CA ASN A 556 5.19 0.25 -37.88
C ASN A 556 5.46 1.23 -36.70
N LYS A 557 5.32 0.84 -35.45
CA LYS A 557 5.79 1.68 -34.30
C LYS A 557 7.31 1.56 -34.27
N LYS A 558 7.98 2.66 -34.52
CA LYS A 558 9.43 2.71 -34.40
C LYS A 558 9.82 2.55 -32.92
N PRO A 559 10.90 1.80 -32.62
CA PRO A 559 11.43 1.67 -31.28
C PRO A 559 11.61 3.05 -30.61
N ILE A 560 11.49 3.11 -29.29
CA ILE A 560 11.78 4.32 -28.55
C ILE A 560 13.28 4.42 -28.32
N LEU A 561 13.86 5.56 -28.66
CA LEU A 561 15.27 5.83 -28.42
C LEU A 561 15.49 6.19 -26.94
N ALA A 562 16.64 5.80 -26.40
CA ALA A 562 16.99 6.16 -25.03
C ALA A 562 16.88 7.69 -24.82
N SER A 563 16.36 8.11 -23.69
CA SER A 563 16.15 9.53 -23.35
C SER A 563 17.45 10.36 -23.42
N SER A 564 18.60 9.74 -23.18
CA SER A 564 19.94 10.33 -23.28
C SER A 564 20.39 10.64 -24.72
N THR A 565 19.70 10.14 -25.73
CA THR A 565 20.05 10.38 -27.14
C THR A 565 19.60 11.74 -27.63
N PHE A 566 18.75 12.44 -26.88
CA PHE A 566 18.17 13.71 -27.31
C PHE A 566 17.81 14.59 -26.12
N SER A 567 18.29 15.83 -26.12
CA SER A 567 17.97 16.84 -25.11
C SER A 567 17.51 18.15 -25.71
N VAL A 568 16.77 18.94 -24.90
CA VAL A 568 16.22 20.25 -25.29
C VAL A 568 16.58 21.28 -24.25
N PHE A 569 17.17 22.38 -24.65
CA PHE A 569 17.50 23.49 -23.75
C PHE A 569 17.40 24.85 -24.43
N PRO A 570 17.02 25.92 -23.73
CA PRO A 570 16.45 25.89 -22.40
C PRO A 570 15.07 25.23 -22.39
N THR A 571 14.66 24.63 -21.27
CA THR A 571 13.33 24.06 -21.10
C THR A 571 12.24 25.13 -20.99
N VAL A 572 12.62 26.37 -20.70
CA VAL A 572 11.77 27.57 -20.79
C VAL A 572 12.39 28.51 -21.82
N ALA A 573 11.70 28.75 -22.91
CA ALA A 573 12.18 29.43 -24.10
C ALA A 573 11.27 30.60 -24.51
N LYS A 574 11.82 31.58 -25.26
CA LYS A 574 11.05 32.65 -25.88
C LYS A 574 10.88 32.42 -27.39
N ASP A 575 12.00 32.39 -28.10
CA ASP A 575 12.01 32.40 -29.56
C ASP A 575 12.67 31.17 -30.18
N PHE A 576 13.47 30.44 -29.40
CA PHE A 576 14.22 29.29 -29.89
C PHE A 576 14.51 28.29 -28.78
N VAL A 577 14.74 27.04 -29.17
CA VAL A 577 15.37 25.99 -28.37
C VAL A 577 16.59 25.44 -29.07
N ASN A 578 17.52 24.92 -28.31
CA ASN A 578 18.60 24.10 -28.83
C ASN A 578 18.26 22.65 -28.61
N LEU A 579 18.47 21.87 -29.63
CA LEU A 579 18.30 20.40 -29.62
C LEU A 579 19.71 19.81 -29.68
N GLU A 580 20.08 19.05 -28.67
CA GLU A 580 21.32 18.31 -28.63
C GLU A 580 21.05 16.86 -28.96
N PHE A 581 21.84 16.32 -29.87
CA PHE A 581 21.75 14.96 -30.34
C PHE A 581 22.97 14.15 -29.91
N ASN A 582 22.76 13.01 -29.33
CA ASN A 582 23.78 12.00 -29.04
C ASN A 582 23.39 10.70 -29.73
N LEU A 583 23.57 10.67 -31.05
CA LEU A 583 23.10 9.60 -31.93
C LEU A 583 24.28 8.95 -32.65
N PRO A 584 24.14 7.70 -33.14
CA PRO A 584 25.13 7.08 -34.00
C PRO A 584 25.38 7.92 -35.27
N ALA A 585 26.58 7.81 -35.81
CA ALA A 585 26.94 8.48 -37.04
C ALA A 585 25.94 8.20 -38.18
N ASN A 586 25.68 9.22 -39.00
CA ASN A 586 24.79 9.16 -40.16
C ASN A 586 23.31 8.83 -39.83
N THR A 587 22.84 9.13 -38.63
CA THR A 587 21.42 8.96 -38.31
C THR A 587 20.58 10.00 -39.06
N THR A 588 19.64 9.54 -39.87
CA THR A 588 18.63 10.38 -40.54
C THR A 588 17.34 10.42 -39.72
N GLY A 589 16.60 11.53 -39.79
CA GLY A 589 15.38 11.64 -39.02
C GLY A 589 14.52 12.86 -39.33
N THR A 590 13.40 12.97 -38.65
CA THR A 590 12.48 14.11 -38.69
C THR A 590 12.31 14.67 -37.31
N ILE A 591 12.43 15.99 -37.19
CA ILE A 591 12.09 16.75 -35.98
C ILE A 591 10.72 17.37 -36.16
N GLU A 592 9.85 17.20 -35.23
CA GLU A 592 8.55 17.88 -35.16
C GLU A 592 8.40 18.57 -33.81
N ILE A 593 7.92 19.83 -33.82
CA ILE A 593 7.47 20.51 -32.60
C ILE A 593 5.96 20.67 -32.70
N MET A 594 5.26 20.23 -31.67
CA MET A 594 3.81 20.27 -31.62
C MET A 594 3.32 20.88 -30.29
N ASP A 595 2.15 21.47 -30.32
CA ASP A 595 1.46 21.87 -29.10
C ASP A 595 0.84 20.66 -28.38
N ILE A 596 0.31 20.88 -27.17
CA ILE A 596 -0.32 19.82 -26.37
C ILE A 596 -1.56 19.18 -27.03
N ALA A 597 -2.15 19.81 -28.04
CA ALA A 597 -3.26 19.25 -28.84
C ALA A 597 -2.76 18.43 -30.05
N GLY A 598 -1.44 18.26 -30.18
CA GLY A 598 -0.82 17.51 -31.29
C GLY A 598 -0.69 18.32 -32.59
N LYS A 599 -1.00 19.61 -32.60
CA LYS A 599 -0.84 20.46 -33.78
C LYS A 599 0.63 20.76 -34.02
N VAL A 600 1.20 20.31 -35.13
CA VAL A 600 2.58 20.58 -35.52
C VAL A 600 2.75 22.07 -35.84
N VAL A 601 3.69 22.72 -35.15
CA VAL A 601 4.09 24.13 -35.36
C VAL A 601 5.44 24.27 -36.05
N TYR A 602 6.24 23.21 -36.06
CA TYR A 602 7.51 23.13 -36.77
C TYR A 602 7.77 21.68 -37.20
N SER A 603 8.29 21.49 -38.41
CA SER A 603 8.72 20.19 -38.87
C SER A 603 9.95 20.34 -39.77
N GLU A 604 10.94 19.51 -39.59
CA GLU A 604 12.14 19.47 -40.40
C GLU A 604 12.64 18.04 -40.55
N LYS A 605 12.97 17.64 -41.78
CA LYS A 605 13.64 16.38 -42.09
C LYS A 605 15.11 16.65 -42.38
N SER A 606 16.01 15.87 -41.78
CA SER A 606 17.43 15.97 -42.00
C SER A 606 18.02 14.61 -42.39
N ASP A 607 18.99 14.63 -43.27
CA ASP A 607 19.71 13.44 -43.71
C ASP A 607 20.83 13.06 -42.73
N THR A 608 21.13 13.91 -41.76
CA THR A 608 22.22 13.64 -40.78
C THR A 608 21.97 14.31 -39.45
N TYR A 609 21.72 13.51 -38.42
CA TYR A 609 21.82 13.95 -37.02
C TYR A 609 22.90 13.09 -36.34
N TYR A 610 23.90 13.73 -35.79
CA TYR A 610 25.00 13.10 -35.06
C TYR A 610 25.56 14.09 -34.05
N ASN A 611 25.97 13.70 -32.90
CA ASN A 611 26.56 14.47 -31.79
C ASN A 611 26.71 15.96 -32.08
N GLN A 612 25.61 16.67 -32.20
CA GLN A 612 25.55 18.10 -32.54
C GLN A 612 24.46 18.81 -31.77
N VAL A 613 24.63 20.13 -31.65
CA VAL A 613 23.58 21.00 -31.12
C VAL A 613 22.99 21.80 -32.28
N LYS A 614 21.66 21.71 -32.40
CA LYS A 614 20.90 22.43 -33.42
C LYS A 614 19.97 23.44 -32.81
N LYS A 615 20.10 24.71 -33.21
CA LYS A 615 19.16 25.75 -32.80
C LYS A 615 17.94 25.76 -33.69
N ILE A 616 16.77 25.63 -33.10
CA ILE A 616 15.48 25.76 -33.78
C ILE A 616 14.82 27.07 -33.37
N ASN A 617 14.57 27.93 -34.34
CA ASN A 617 13.78 29.13 -34.15
C ASN A 617 12.33 28.83 -34.56
N PHE A 618 11.39 28.98 -33.67
CA PHE A 618 9.98 28.62 -33.95
C PHE A 618 9.07 29.84 -34.12
N GLY A 619 9.68 31.04 -34.28
CA GLY A 619 8.95 32.24 -34.67
C GLY A 619 7.89 32.68 -33.66
N GLN A 620 6.73 33.07 -34.17
CA GLN A 620 5.63 33.55 -33.34
C GLN A 620 4.65 32.43 -32.98
N VAL A 621 5.06 31.52 -32.08
CA VAL A 621 4.13 30.57 -31.48
C VAL A 621 3.50 31.16 -30.21
N ALA A 622 2.33 30.67 -29.80
CA ALA A 622 1.68 31.10 -28.57
C ALA A 622 2.50 30.71 -27.34
N ALA A 623 2.39 31.44 -26.24
CA ALA A 623 2.91 30.96 -24.96
C ALA A 623 2.18 29.67 -24.57
N GLY A 624 2.90 28.67 -24.09
CA GLY A 624 2.34 27.38 -23.74
C GLY A 624 3.42 26.27 -23.74
N THR A 625 2.97 25.07 -23.44
CA THR A 625 3.81 23.87 -23.45
C THR A 625 3.85 23.26 -24.85
N TYR A 626 5.05 22.83 -25.25
CA TYR A 626 5.29 22.21 -26.55
C TYR A 626 6.09 20.94 -26.37
N ILE A 627 5.85 19.99 -27.26
CA ILE A 627 6.58 18.72 -27.34
C ILE A 627 7.43 18.77 -28.60
N VAL A 628 8.72 18.51 -28.47
CA VAL A 628 9.60 18.26 -29.61
C VAL A 628 9.84 16.75 -29.72
N LYS A 629 9.61 16.20 -30.91
CA LYS A 629 9.72 14.80 -31.23
C LYS A 629 10.76 14.59 -32.31
N LEU A 630 11.71 13.72 -32.06
CA LEU A 630 12.67 13.23 -33.05
C LEU A 630 12.26 11.83 -33.47
N THR A 631 12.07 11.64 -34.77
CA THR A 631 11.79 10.34 -35.39
C THR A 631 12.95 9.95 -36.28
N THR A 632 13.58 8.79 -36.04
CA THR A 632 14.68 8.24 -36.82
C THR A 632 14.31 6.88 -37.42
N GLY A 633 15.22 6.29 -38.23
CA GLY A 633 15.06 4.89 -38.66
C GLY A 633 15.10 3.89 -37.52
N ASN A 634 15.78 4.22 -36.43
CA ASN A 634 16.03 3.36 -35.25
C ASN A 634 15.06 3.61 -34.10
N GLY A 635 14.19 4.62 -34.17
CA GLY A 635 13.21 4.86 -33.12
C GLY A 635 12.77 6.32 -33.01
N ILE A 636 12.03 6.60 -31.96
CA ILE A 636 11.44 7.91 -31.65
C ILE A 636 11.86 8.30 -30.24
N VAL A 637 12.08 9.60 -30.04
CA VAL A 637 12.25 10.20 -28.70
C VAL A 637 11.59 11.57 -28.67
N SER A 638 10.96 11.93 -27.55
CA SER A 638 10.33 13.23 -27.38
C SER A 638 10.79 13.91 -26.09
N LYS A 639 10.78 15.24 -26.09
CA LYS A 639 11.08 16.10 -24.95
C LYS A 639 10.11 17.27 -24.92
N GLN A 640 9.89 17.79 -23.75
CA GLN A 640 8.96 18.89 -23.51
C GLN A 640 9.71 20.18 -23.20
N PHE A 641 9.15 21.32 -23.61
CA PHE A 641 9.62 22.64 -23.21
C PHE A 641 8.46 23.64 -23.17
N THR A 642 8.64 24.74 -22.47
CA THR A 642 7.62 25.79 -22.33
C THR A 642 8.05 27.06 -23.05
N VAL A 643 7.15 27.62 -23.85
CA VAL A 643 7.33 28.94 -24.49
C VAL A 643 6.70 30.01 -23.61
N ILE A 644 7.48 31.03 -23.26
CA ILE A 644 7.03 32.24 -22.56
C ILE A 644 7.15 33.43 -23.49
N LYS A 645 6.25 34.40 -23.37
CA LYS A 645 6.32 35.68 -24.11
C LYS A 645 7.00 36.78 -23.31
#